data_f2edadef44485bfc3af85321a01389cf
#
_entry.id   f2edadef44485bfc3af85321a01389cf
#
_cell.length_a   1.000
_cell.length_b   1.000
_cell.length_c   1.000
_cell.angle_alpha   90.00
_cell.angle_beta   90.00
_cell.angle_gamma   90.00
#
_symmetry.space_group_name_H-M   'P 1'
#
loop_
_entity.id
_entity.type
_entity.pdbx_description
1 polymer ?
#
loop_
_entity_poly.entity_id
_entity_poly.type
_entity_poly.pdbx_seq_one_letter_code
_entity_poly.pdbx_strand_id
1 'polypeptide(L)'
;MEARVIGLEKLGKHDVEIVGGKNSSLGEMISHLANAGVSVPGGFATTAEAYREFLEQSGLNAKIQAELVQLNVDDVNALAETGAKIRQWIVETPLTPELEKEVREAFAALSSGNADIAVAVRSSATAEDLPDASFAGQQETFLNIRGIDNVLIAIKEVFASLYNDRAIAYRVHQNFAHDIVALSAGVQRMVRSETGAAGVMFTLDTESGFRDAVFITASYGLGEMVVQGAVNPDEFYISKPLLRAGKHSILRRNLGSKHQKMIYGEEASAGKSVVVVDVEKADRQQFALNDLELQELAKQALIIEEHYQAPMDIEWAKDGDDGKIYIVQARPETVKSRENVGTMERYLLKQKGTVLCEGRSIGQRIGSGRVRIVTSIKEMDKVQAGDVLVSDMTDPDWEPVMKRAAAIVTNRGGRTCHAAIIARELGVPAIVGCGNATEVLTDGQEVTVSCAEGDTGFIYEGSLDFEVQKNSIESMPKLPFKIMMNVGNPDRAFDFAQIPNEGIGLARLEFIINRMIGVHPKALLNIDSLPRETRAAVLARTAGYSTPVEFYVEKLVEGIATLAAAFADKPVIVRMSDFKSNEYANLIGGKLYEPEEENPMLGFRGASRYVSENFRDCFELECRALKKVRDEMGLTNIQIMIPFVRTVAEAKRVIELLGLNGLKRGENGLKVIMMCELPTNALLAEQFLEHFDGFSIGSNDLTQLTLGLDRDSGIVSHLFDERDPAVKALLSMAIHACRKAGKYVGICGQGPSDHPDLAKWLMEQGIESVSLNSDSVLDTWFFLSEEKTKQD
;
A
#
# COMPACT_ATOMS: atom_id res chain seq x y z
N MET A 1 -24.25 -43.60 -0.64
CA MET A 1 -24.21 -42.65 0.50
C MET A 1 -23.13 -41.64 0.16
N GLU A 2 -23.51 -40.39 0.13
CA GLU A 2 -22.51 -39.33 -0.10
C GLU A 2 -21.56 -39.24 1.10
N ALA A 3 -20.29 -39.03 0.83
CA ALA A 3 -19.27 -38.89 1.87
C ALA A 3 -19.56 -37.64 2.73
N ARG A 4 -19.44 -37.72 4.04
CA ARG A 4 -19.61 -36.61 4.98
C ARG A 4 -18.29 -35.84 5.23
N VAL A 5 -17.16 -36.48 4.92
CA VAL A 5 -15.83 -35.92 5.04
C VAL A 5 -15.06 -36.23 3.76
N ILE A 6 -14.38 -35.21 3.23
CA ILE A 6 -13.60 -35.32 2.00
C ILE A 6 -12.21 -34.73 2.24
N GLY A 7 -11.16 -35.48 1.85
CA GLY A 7 -9.79 -34.95 1.87
C GLY A 7 -9.64 -33.77 0.90
N LEU A 8 -8.89 -32.74 1.30
CA LEU A 8 -8.70 -31.53 0.49
C LEU A 8 -8.12 -31.84 -0.90
N GLU A 9 -7.27 -32.85 -1.01
CA GLU A 9 -6.64 -33.30 -2.27
C GLU A 9 -7.65 -33.82 -3.32
N LYS A 10 -8.88 -34.07 -2.91
CA LYS A 10 -9.99 -34.54 -3.78
C LYS A 10 -10.97 -33.44 -4.18
N LEU A 11 -10.73 -32.23 -3.71
CA LEU A 11 -11.58 -31.08 -3.91
C LEU A 11 -11.02 -30.15 -4.99
N GLY A 12 -11.90 -29.39 -5.63
CA GLY A 12 -11.58 -28.40 -6.63
C GLY A 12 -12.55 -27.22 -6.63
N LYS A 13 -12.31 -26.26 -7.49
CA LYS A 13 -13.09 -25.01 -7.60
C LYS A 13 -14.60 -25.18 -7.86
N HIS A 14 -15.02 -26.36 -8.31
CA HIS A 14 -16.42 -26.66 -8.58
C HIS A 14 -17.16 -27.24 -7.36
N ASP A 15 -16.46 -27.43 -6.24
CA ASP A 15 -17.02 -28.07 -5.05
C ASP A 15 -17.49 -27.07 -3.99
N VAL A 16 -17.72 -25.82 -4.34
CA VAL A 16 -18.14 -24.74 -3.43
C VAL A 16 -19.46 -25.08 -2.71
N GLU A 17 -20.42 -25.65 -3.44
CA GLU A 17 -21.70 -26.08 -2.85
C GLU A 17 -21.56 -27.24 -1.85
N ILE A 18 -20.47 -27.99 -1.93
CA ILE A 18 -20.22 -29.17 -1.10
C ILE A 18 -19.43 -28.81 0.15
N VAL A 19 -18.36 -27.98 0.02
CA VAL A 19 -17.42 -27.72 1.10
C VAL A 19 -17.14 -26.23 1.35
N GLY A 20 -17.88 -25.35 0.70
CA GLY A 20 -17.67 -23.91 0.80
C GLY A 20 -16.45 -23.39 0.01
N GLY A 21 -16.37 -22.08 -0.12
CA GLY A 21 -15.38 -21.41 -0.98
C GLY A 21 -13.93 -21.64 -0.53
N LYS A 22 -13.62 -21.51 0.74
CA LYS A 22 -12.25 -21.68 1.28
C LYS A 22 -11.70 -23.07 1.05
N ASN A 23 -12.47 -24.08 1.41
CA ASN A 23 -12.03 -25.48 1.28
C ASN A 23 -11.93 -25.91 -0.19
N SER A 24 -12.83 -25.43 -1.02
CA SER A 24 -12.80 -25.63 -2.47
C SER A 24 -11.51 -25.04 -3.08
N SER A 25 -11.15 -23.83 -2.70
CA SER A 25 -9.93 -23.16 -3.16
C SER A 25 -8.66 -23.88 -2.68
N LEU A 26 -8.61 -24.30 -1.43
CA LEU A 26 -7.47 -25.11 -0.92
C LEU A 26 -7.31 -26.40 -1.72
N GLY A 27 -8.39 -27.10 -1.96
CA GLY A 27 -8.39 -28.32 -2.76
C GLY A 27 -7.91 -28.10 -4.19
N GLU A 28 -8.36 -27.03 -4.84
CA GLU A 28 -7.94 -26.63 -6.19
C GLU A 28 -6.43 -26.40 -6.26
N MET A 29 -5.87 -25.67 -5.28
CA MET A 29 -4.42 -25.40 -5.24
C MET A 29 -3.61 -26.67 -4.97
N ILE A 30 -4.05 -27.53 -4.05
CA ILE A 30 -3.38 -28.80 -3.76
C ILE A 30 -3.34 -29.70 -4.99
N SER A 31 -4.48 -29.80 -5.69
CA SER A 31 -4.64 -30.72 -6.83
C SER A 31 -3.92 -30.23 -8.09
N HIS A 32 -3.85 -28.94 -8.35
CA HIS A 32 -3.41 -28.39 -9.63
C HIS A 32 -2.11 -27.59 -9.57
N LEU A 33 -1.75 -27.01 -8.42
CA LEU A 33 -0.61 -26.09 -8.30
C LEU A 33 0.59 -26.64 -7.52
N ALA A 34 0.47 -27.79 -6.88
CA ALA A 34 1.58 -28.40 -6.13
C ALA A 34 2.82 -28.63 -7.00
N ASN A 35 2.64 -29.14 -8.20
CA ASN A 35 3.72 -29.38 -9.16
C ASN A 35 4.27 -28.08 -9.77
N ALA A 36 3.53 -26.99 -9.70
CA ALA A 36 3.97 -25.68 -10.15
C ALA A 36 4.77 -24.90 -9.09
N GLY A 37 4.86 -25.43 -7.88
CA GLY A 37 5.66 -24.86 -6.79
C GLY A 37 4.86 -24.16 -5.70
N VAL A 38 3.54 -24.32 -5.66
CA VAL A 38 2.68 -23.82 -4.58
C VAL A 38 2.50 -24.89 -3.52
N SER A 39 2.99 -24.62 -2.31
CA SER A 39 2.87 -25.54 -1.18
C SER A 39 1.67 -25.17 -0.31
N VAL A 40 0.75 -26.11 -0.14
CA VAL A 40 -0.45 -25.93 0.69
C VAL A 40 -0.50 -27.07 1.73
N PRO A 41 -0.71 -26.78 3.03
CA PRO A 41 -0.86 -27.81 4.03
C PRO A 41 -2.07 -28.68 3.75
N GLY A 42 -1.93 -29.99 3.96
CA GLY A 42 -3.00 -30.95 3.79
C GLY A 42 -4.07 -30.89 4.88
N GLY A 43 -5.18 -31.50 4.62
CA GLY A 43 -6.32 -31.55 5.55
C GLY A 43 -7.54 -32.23 4.95
N PHE A 44 -8.66 -32.05 5.60
CA PHE A 44 -9.96 -32.55 5.14
C PHE A 44 -11.07 -31.55 5.48
N ALA A 45 -12.23 -31.71 4.88
CA ALA A 45 -13.39 -30.89 5.11
C ALA A 45 -14.64 -31.72 5.35
N THR A 46 -15.52 -31.27 6.24
CA THR A 46 -16.88 -31.81 6.36
C THR A 46 -17.73 -31.24 5.23
N THR A 47 -18.73 -31.97 4.78
CA THR A 47 -19.62 -31.49 3.72
C THR A 47 -20.78 -30.64 4.25
N ALA A 48 -21.31 -29.77 3.39
CA ALA A 48 -22.55 -29.03 3.68
C ALA A 48 -23.73 -29.94 4.00
N GLU A 49 -23.82 -31.07 3.34
CA GLU A 49 -24.86 -32.07 3.61
C GLU A 49 -24.72 -32.70 5.01
N ALA A 50 -23.48 -32.97 5.44
CA ALA A 50 -23.24 -33.46 6.81
C ALA A 50 -23.67 -32.41 7.87
N TYR A 51 -23.50 -31.15 7.61
CA TYR A 51 -24.00 -30.06 8.47
C TYR A 51 -25.54 -30.06 8.52
N ARG A 52 -26.21 -30.20 7.36
CA ARG A 52 -27.67 -30.26 7.29
C ARG A 52 -28.21 -31.50 8.00
N GLU A 53 -27.61 -32.67 7.76
CA GLU A 53 -27.97 -33.91 8.47
C GLU A 53 -27.85 -33.75 10.00
N PHE A 54 -26.79 -33.11 10.47
CA PHE A 54 -26.60 -32.85 11.91
C PHE A 54 -27.74 -32.02 12.51
N LEU A 55 -28.16 -30.95 11.84
CA LEU A 55 -29.26 -30.11 12.29
C LEU A 55 -30.63 -30.83 12.24
N GLU A 56 -30.86 -31.61 11.19
CA GLU A 56 -32.15 -32.33 10.98
C GLU A 56 -32.30 -33.51 11.94
N GLN A 57 -31.31 -34.39 12.02
CA GLN A 57 -31.38 -35.59 12.86
C GLN A 57 -31.47 -35.26 14.34
N SER A 58 -30.90 -34.15 14.77
CA SER A 58 -30.95 -33.66 16.16
C SER A 58 -32.23 -32.89 16.49
N GLY A 59 -33.04 -32.57 15.48
CA GLY A 59 -34.23 -31.70 15.64
C GLY A 59 -33.88 -30.22 15.88
N LEU A 60 -32.60 -29.87 15.77
CA LEU A 60 -32.11 -28.49 15.98
C LEU A 60 -32.66 -27.52 14.96
N ASN A 61 -32.82 -27.95 13.69
CA ASN A 61 -33.25 -27.05 12.62
C ASN A 61 -34.59 -26.40 12.93
N ALA A 62 -35.60 -27.21 13.25
CA ALA A 62 -36.93 -26.71 13.63
C ALA A 62 -36.90 -25.79 14.84
N LYS A 63 -36.11 -26.14 15.85
CA LYS A 63 -35.94 -25.35 17.09
C LYS A 63 -35.28 -23.99 16.83
N ILE A 64 -34.25 -23.95 15.99
CA ILE A 64 -33.55 -22.73 15.58
C ILE A 64 -34.46 -21.82 14.77
N GLN A 65 -35.17 -22.37 13.78
CA GLN A 65 -36.10 -21.59 12.94
C GLN A 65 -37.21 -20.94 13.77
N ALA A 66 -37.73 -21.64 14.77
CA ALA A 66 -38.75 -21.12 15.68
C ALA A 66 -38.28 -19.90 16.48
N GLU A 67 -37.01 -19.90 16.90
CA GLU A 67 -36.41 -18.75 17.60
C GLU A 67 -36.12 -17.57 16.67
N LEU A 68 -35.62 -17.83 15.46
CA LEU A 68 -35.25 -16.79 14.51
C LEU A 68 -36.45 -16.05 13.91
N VAL A 69 -37.59 -16.74 13.71
CA VAL A 69 -38.80 -16.10 13.19
C VAL A 69 -39.34 -14.99 14.08
N GLN A 70 -39.10 -15.07 15.38
CA GLN A 70 -39.56 -14.08 16.37
C GLN A 70 -38.54 -13.00 16.67
N LEU A 71 -37.31 -13.11 16.14
CA LEU A 71 -36.22 -12.24 16.47
C LEU A 71 -36.27 -10.93 15.66
N ASN A 72 -36.19 -9.80 16.37
CA ASN A 72 -35.87 -8.50 15.79
C ASN A 72 -34.36 -8.30 15.90
N VAL A 73 -33.64 -8.35 14.76
CA VAL A 73 -32.17 -8.22 14.71
C VAL A 73 -31.68 -6.80 15.01
N ASP A 74 -32.53 -5.80 14.99
CA ASP A 74 -32.20 -4.43 15.35
C ASP A 74 -32.19 -4.23 16.88
N ASP A 75 -32.77 -5.14 17.64
CA ASP A 75 -32.62 -5.21 19.09
C ASP A 75 -31.34 -6.00 19.44
N VAL A 76 -30.27 -5.28 19.75
CA VAL A 76 -28.95 -5.85 20.01
C VAL A 76 -28.98 -6.86 21.18
N ASN A 77 -29.76 -6.60 22.20
CA ASN A 77 -29.85 -7.50 23.38
C ASN A 77 -30.59 -8.79 23.02
N ALA A 78 -31.72 -8.70 22.34
CA ALA A 78 -32.47 -9.84 21.86
C ALA A 78 -31.65 -10.69 20.90
N LEU A 79 -30.91 -10.05 19.99
CA LEU A 79 -29.98 -10.72 19.06
C LEU A 79 -28.89 -11.50 19.82
N ALA A 80 -28.27 -10.88 20.81
CA ALA A 80 -27.20 -11.49 21.61
C ALA A 80 -27.72 -12.70 22.41
N GLU A 81 -28.87 -12.58 23.05
CA GLU A 81 -29.50 -13.68 23.80
C GLU A 81 -29.89 -14.85 22.92
N THR A 82 -30.56 -14.57 21.79
CA THR A 82 -31.00 -15.59 20.85
C THR A 82 -29.80 -16.27 20.19
N GLY A 83 -28.81 -15.52 19.76
CA GLY A 83 -27.58 -16.06 19.18
C GLY A 83 -26.84 -16.98 20.14
N ALA A 84 -26.64 -16.54 21.38
CA ALA A 84 -25.98 -17.33 22.43
C ALA A 84 -26.72 -18.65 22.72
N LYS A 85 -28.05 -18.59 22.81
CA LYS A 85 -28.91 -19.75 23.02
C LYS A 85 -28.79 -20.78 21.89
N ILE A 86 -28.81 -20.35 20.65
CA ILE A 86 -28.67 -21.21 19.48
C ILE A 86 -27.28 -21.85 19.44
N ARG A 87 -26.22 -21.06 19.63
CA ARG A 87 -24.85 -21.59 19.65
C ARG A 87 -24.66 -22.63 20.75
N GLN A 88 -25.20 -22.40 21.94
CA GLN A 88 -25.14 -23.35 23.04
C GLN A 88 -25.81 -24.67 22.66
N TRP A 89 -26.99 -24.64 22.05
CA TRP A 89 -27.69 -25.87 21.60
C TRP A 89 -26.85 -26.70 20.61
N ILE A 90 -26.18 -26.03 19.67
CA ILE A 90 -25.35 -26.72 18.68
C ILE A 90 -24.13 -27.37 19.35
N VAL A 91 -23.43 -26.63 20.21
CA VAL A 91 -22.23 -27.15 20.90
C VAL A 91 -22.56 -28.32 21.86
N GLU A 92 -23.71 -28.28 22.54
CA GLU A 92 -24.16 -29.31 23.46
C GLU A 92 -24.69 -30.58 22.75
N THR A 93 -25.10 -30.46 21.48
CA THR A 93 -25.64 -31.58 20.72
C THR A 93 -24.50 -32.47 20.19
N PRO A 94 -24.54 -33.78 20.37
CA PRO A 94 -23.55 -34.69 19.77
C PRO A 94 -23.62 -34.68 18.26
N LEU A 95 -22.45 -34.81 17.60
CA LEU A 95 -22.39 -35.06 16.16
C LEU A 95 -23.11 -36.40 15.81
N THR A 96 -23.54 -36.49 14.56
CA THR A 96 -24.11 -37.77 14.09
C THR A 96 -23.04 -38.88 14.19
N PRO A 97 -23.35 -40.12 14.54
CA PRO A 97 -22.36 -41.18 14.66
C PRO A 97 -21.52 -41.38 13.38
N GLU A 98 -22.14 -41.22 12.23
CA GLU A 98 -21.51 -41.36 10.93
C GLU A 98 -20.49 -40.24 10.67
N LEU A 99 -20.86 -39.01 10.97
CA LEU A 99 -19.95 -37.87 10.82
C LEU A 99 -18.77 -37.99 11.78
N GLU A 100 -19.01 -38.28 13.04
CA GLU A 100 -17.95 -38.48 14.04
C GLU A 100 -16.96 -39.55 13.60
N LYS A 101 -17.46 -40.69 13.11
CA LYS A 101 -16.61 -41.78 12.62
C LYS A 101 -15.71 -41.33 11.46
N GLU A 102 -16.30 -40.70 10.44
CA GLU A 102 -15.54 -40.23 9.26
C GLU A 102 -14.50 -39.16 9.65
N VAL A 103 -14.81 -38.27 10.58
CA VAL A 103 -13.84 -37.28 11.10
C VAL A 103 -12.68 -37.97 11.82
N ARG A 104 -12.95 -38.95 12.67
CA ARG A 104 -11.91 -39.73 13.37
C ARG A 104 -10.99 -40.45 12.40
N GLU A 105 -11.54 -41.06 11.38
CA GLU A 105 -10.79 -41.75 10.31
C GLU A 105 -9.93 -40.77 9.51
N ALA A 106 -10.46 -39.63 9.12
CA ALA A 106 -9.74 -38.60 8.36
C ALA A 106 -8.62 -37.96 9.19
N PHE A 107 -8.86 -37.66 10.47
CA PHE A 107 -7.84 -37.15 11.37
C PHE A 107 -6.72 -38.14 11.63
N ALA A 108 -7.03 -39.44 11.80
CA ALA A 108 -6.02 -40.49 11.95
C ALA A 108 -5.11 -40.57 10.72
N ALA A 109 -5.69 -40.46 9.52
CA ALA A 109 -4.94 -40.42 8.26
C ALA A 109 -4.05 -39.17 8.15
N LEU A 110 -4.58 -37.98 8.51
CA LEU A 110 -3.85 -36.72 8.49
C LEU A 110 -2.69 -36.74 9.48
N SER A 111 -2.90 -37.29 10.67
CA SER A 111 -1.88 -37.31 11.74
C SER A 111 -0.75 -38.29 11.49
N SER A 112 -0.94 -39.28 10.60
CA SER A 112 0.09 -40.29 10.27
C SER A 112 0.75 -40.94 11.51
N GLY A 113 -0.06 -41.18 12.54
CA GLY A 113 0.38 -41.76 13.81
C GLY A 113 0.89 -40.78 14.88
N ASN A 114 0.96 -39.49 14.55
CA ASN A 114 1.25 -38.45 15.55
C ASN A 114 -0.06 -37.80 16.02
N ALA A 115 -0.63 -38.31 17.09
CA ALA A 115 -1.91 -37.83 17.65
C ALA A 115 -1.88 -36.37 18.14
N ASP A 116 -0.70 -35.77 18.28
CA ASP A 116 -0.50 -34.42 18.81
C ASP A 116 -0.19 -33.38 17.73
N ILE A 117 -0.53 -33.65 16.47
CA ILE A 117 -0.40 -32.63 15.42
C ILE A 117 -1.34 -31.46 15.70
N ALA A 118 -0.83 -30.23 15.46
CA ALA A 118 -1.63 -29.04 15.51
C ALA A 118 -2.41 -28.85 14.20
N VAL A 119 -3.69 -28.56 14.32
CA VAL A 119 -4.55 -28.25 13.18
C VAL A 119 -5.32 -26.95 13.39
N ALA A 120 -5.63 -26.28 12.28
CA ALA A 120 -6.61 -25.20 12.26
C ALA A 120 -7.97 -25.78 11.88
N VAL A 121 -9.03 -25.40 12.59
CA VAL A 121 -10.40 -25.76 12.28
C VAL A 121 -11.12 -24.48 11.88
N ARG A 122 -11.51 -24.40 10.60
CA ARG A 122 -12.07 -23.19 10.00
C ARG A 122 -13.43 -23.42 9.40
N SER A 123 -14.26 -22.36 9.44
CA SER A 123 -15.50 -22.31 8.69
C SER A 123 -15.25 -22.06 7.19
N SER A 124 -16.05 -22.70 6.37
CA SER A 124 -16.14 -22.44 4.93
C SER A 124 -17.60 -22.50 4.51
N ALA A 125 -18.19 -21.36 4.18
CA ALA A 125 -19.59 -21.27 3.86
C ALA A 125 -19.85 -21.51 2.37
N THR A 126 -20.99 -22.10 2.05
CA THR A 126 -21.42 -22.33 0.67
C THR A 126 -21.80 -21.05 -0.07
N ALA A 127 -22.03 -19.96 0.67
CA ALA A 127 -22.42 -18.65 0.14
C ALA A 127 -21.41 -17.54 0.48
N GLU A 128 -20.15 -17.89 0.75
CA GLU A 128 -19.14 -16.95 1.26
C GLU A 128 -18.76 -15.87 0.24
N ASP A 129 -18.70 -16.20 -1.04
CA ASP A 129 -18.22 -15.32 -2.12
C ASP A 129 -19.29 -15.13 -3.21
N LEU A 130 -20.52 -14.81 -2.82
CA LEU A 130 -21.55 -14.47 -3.80
C LEU A 130 -21.24 -13.11 -4.46
N PRO A 131 -21.56 -12.94 -5.76
CA PRO A 131 -21.27 -11.71 -6.50
C PRO A 131 -21.82 -10.42 -5.86
N ASP A 132 -22.96 -10.53 -5.16
CA ASP A 132 -23.68 -9.39 -4.59
C ASP A 132 -23.61 -9.29 -3.07
N ALA A 133 -22.98 -10.26 -2.40
CA ALA A 133 -22.86 -10.26 -0.94
C ALA A 133 -21.68 -11.13 -0.47
N SER A 134 -20.84 -10.56 0.36
CA SER A 134 -19.69 -11.25 0.95
C SER A 134 -19.94 -11.60 2.42
N PHE A 135 -19.81 -12.88 2.77
CA PHE A 135 -19.78 -13.34 4.16
C PHE A 135 -18.37 -13.30 4.76
N ALA A 136 -17.44 -12.62 4.12
CA ALA A 136 -16.06 -12.53 4.57
C ALA A 136 -15.97 -11.99 6.00
N GLY A 137 -15.16 -12.63 6.82
CA GLY A 137 -14.90 -12.22 8.19
C GLY A 137 -16.03 -12.45 9.19
N GLN A 138 -17.09 -13.16 8.82
CA GLN A 138 -18.24 -13.39 9.71
C GLN A 138 -18.18 -14.72 10.48
N GLN A 139 -17.10 -15.49 10.29
CA GLN A 139 -17.00 -16.85 10.78
C GLN A 139 -15.69 -17.09 11.52
N GLU A 140 -15.63 -18.16 12.32
CA GLU A 140 -14.55 -18.39 13.25
C GLU A 140 -13.49 -19.35 12.73
N THR A 141 -12.27 -19.14 13.24
CA THR A 141 -11.11 -20.01 13.02
C THR A 141 -10.51 -20.37 14.37
N PHE A 142 -10.29 -21.64 14.60
CA PHE A 142 -9.65 -22.15 15.82
C PHE A 142 -8.27 -22.71 15.47
N LEU A 143 -7.24 -22.15 16.08
CA LEU A 143 -5.85 -22.46 15.80
C LEU A 143 -5.26 -23.37 16.86
N ASN A 144 -4.22 -24.12 16.48
CA ASN A 144 -3.47 -25.01 17.36
C ASN A 144 -4.37 -25.99 18.14
N ILE A 145 -5.36 -26.56 17.45
CA ILE A 145 -6.21 -27.60 18.02
C ILE A 145 -5.45 -28.94 17.95
N ARG A 146 -5.33 -29.63 19.07
CA ARG A 146 -4.59 -30.89 19.18
C ARG A 146 -5.47 -31.96 19.80
N GLY A 147 -5.40 -33.17 19.25
CA GLY A 147 -6.19 -34.32 19.67
C GLY A 147 -7.59 -34.36 19.04
N ILE A 148 -8.02 -35.57 18.69
CA ILE A 148 -9.28 -35.79 17.97
C ILE A 148 -10.52 -35.28 18.73
N ASP A 149 -10.56 -35.43 20.06
CA ASP A 149 -11.72 -34.97 20.82
C ASP A 149 -11.88 -33.46 20.81
N ASN A 150 -10.76 -32.72 20.84
CA ASN A 150 -10.74 -31.25 20.69
C ASN A 150 -11.12 -30.81 19.26
N VAL A 151 -10.74 -31.60 18.25
CA VAL A 151 -11.12 -31.35 16.85
C VAL A 151 -12.64 -31.51 16.68
N LEU A 152 -13.23 -32.54 17.27
CA LEU A 152 -14.69 -32.73 17.21
C LEU A 152 -15.44 -31.59 17.89
N ILE A 153 -14.96 -31.10 19.03
CA ILE A 153 -15.53 -29.93 19.70
C ILE A 153 -15.40 -28.68 18.81
N ALA A 154 -14.24 -28.45 18.24
CA ALA A 154 -14.00 -27.31 17.36
C ALA A 154 -14.88 -27.33 16.12
N ILE A 155 -15.15 -28.47 15.52
CA ILE A 155 -16.10 -28.63 14.41
C ILE A 155 -17.50 -28.15 14.82
N LYS A 156 -17.99 -28.55 16.02
CA LYS A 156 -19.27 -28.05 16.52
C LYS A 156 -19.29 -26.55 16.76
N GLU A 157 -18.20 -26.00 17.26
CA GLU A 157 -18.06 -24.54 17.45
C GLU A 157 -18.04 -23.81 16.09
N VAL A 158 -17.41 -24.38 15.06
CA VAL A 158 -17.51 -23.88 13.70
C VAL A 158 -18.94 -23.89 13.21
N PHE A 159 -19.68 -24.97 13.39
CA PHE A 159 -21.08 -25.03 13.01
C PHE A 159 -21.92 -23.99 13.75
N ALA A 160 -21.64 -23.77 15.03
CA ALA A 160 -22.30 -22.76 15.85
C ALA A 160 -22.02 -21.32 15.35
N SER A 161 -20.87 -21.09 14.74
CA SER A 161 -20.46 -19.76 14.26
C SER A 161 -21.38 -19.18 13.16
N LEU A 162 -22.14 -20.00 12.47
CA LEU A 162 -23.17 -19.53 11.53
C LEU A 162 -24.28 -18.74 12.24
N TYR A 163 -24.41 -18.91 13.54
CA TYR A 163 -25.36 -18.21 14.41
C TYR A 163 -24.68 -17.22 15.36
N ASN A 164 -23.53 -16.72 14.99
CA ASN A 164 -22.96 -15.51 15.59
C ASN A 164 -23.91 -14.34 15.31
N ASP A 165 -24.02 -13.41 16.24
CA ASP A 165 -24.95 -12.28 16.18
C ASP A 165 -24.85 -11.53 14.86
N ARG A 166 -23.62 -11.28 14.42
CA ARG A 166 -23.32 -10.64 13.16
C ARG A 166 -23.80 -11.46 11.94
N ALA A 167 -23.56 -12.75 11.95
CA ALA A 167 -23.96 -13.62 10.84
C ALA A 167 -25.50 -13.71 10.71
N ILE A 168 -26.21 -13.73 11.84
CA ILE A 168 -27.68 -13.67 11.87
C ILE A 168 -28.16 -12.33 11.31
N ALA A 169 -27.67 -11.22 11.82
CA ALA A 169 -28.06 -9.87 11.40
C ALA A 169 -27.77 -9.64 9.90
N TYR A 170 -26.62 -10.08 9.44
CA TYR A 170 -26.23 -9.97 8.02
C TYR A 170 -27.22 -10.69 7.10
N ARG A 171 -27.58 -11.96 7.41
CA ARG A 171 -28.54 -12.70 6.60
C ARG A 171 -29.89 -12.01 6.53
N VAL A 172 -30.38 -11.49 7.65
CA VAL A 172 -31.65 -10.76 7.70
C VAL A 172 -31.58 -9.49 6.85
N HIS A 173 -30.54 -8.69 7.01
CA HIS A 173 -30.36 -7.45 6.27
C HIS A 173 -30.19 -7.65 4.76
N GLN A 174 -29.61 -8.78 4.35
CA GLN A 174 -29.45 -9.14 2.94
C GLN A 174 -30.62 -9.97 2.38
N ASN A 175 -31.68 -10.17 3.16
CA ASN A 175 -32.82 -10.99 2.78
C ASN A 175 -32.48 -12.45 2.42
N PHE A 176 -31.43 -13.01 3.04
CA PHE A 176 -31.11 -14.43 2.91
C PHE A 176 -31.91 -15.27 3.92
N ALA A 177 -32.53 -16.34 3.45
CA ALA A 177 -33.10 -17.33 4.34
C ALA A 177 -32.00 -18.05 5.15
N HIS A 178 -32.20 -18.25 6.44
CA HIS A 178 -31.18 -18.84 7.32
C HIS A 178 -30.80 -20.29 6.94
N ASP A 179 -31.66 -21.01 6.27
CA ASP A 179 -31.47 -22.41 5.86
C ASP A 179 -30.78 -22.59 4.50
N ILE A 180 -30.62 -21.50 3.74
CA ILE A 180 -29.92 -21.56 2.42
C ILE A 180 -28.42 -21.71 2.62
N VAL A 181 -27.86 -21.09 3.64
CA VAL A 181 -26.43 -21.12 3.92
C VAL A 181 -26.07 -22.34 4.76
N ALA A 182 -25.13 -23.13 4.26
CA ALA A 182 -24.58 -24.26 5.00
C ALA A 182 -23.08 -24.06 5.24
N LEU A 183 -22.56 -24.70 6.28
CA LEU A 183 -21.15 -24.65 6.63
C LEU A 183 -20.45 -25.98 6.37
N SER A 184 -19.22 -25.84 5.93
CA SER A 184 -18.19 -26.87 6.01
C SER A 184 -17.16 -26.48 7.07
N ALA A 185 -16.72 -27.44 7.87
CA ALA A 185 -15.56 -27.26 8.74
C ALA A 185 -14.34 -27.84 8.03
N GLY A 186 -13.36 -27.00 7.74
CA GLY A 186 -12.07 -27.38 7.20
C GLY A 186 -11.10 -27.66 8.34
N VAL A 187 -10.50 -28.84 8.36
CA VAL A 187 -9.44 -29.21 9.30
C VAL A 187 -8.14 -29.30 8.52
N GLN A 188 -7.22 -28.38 8.78
CA GLN A 188 -5.97 -28.25 8.03
C GLN A 188 -4.79 -28.30 8.96
N ARG A 189 -3.72 -29.00 8.55
CA ARG A 189 -2.46 -29.02 9.30
C ARG A 189 -1.92 -27.60 9.45
N MET A 190 -1.51 -27.23 10.66
CA MET A 190 -0.89 -25.93 10.94
C MET A 190 0.53 -25.87 10.42
N VAL A 191 0.88 -24.70 9.88
CA VAL A 191 2.27 -24.31 9.63
C VAL A 191 2.85 -23.74 10.92
N ARG A 192 4.10 -24.13 11.27
CA ARG A 192 4.78 -23.66 12.50
C ARG A 192 5.23 -22.21 12.39
N SER A 193 4.31 -21.33 12.04
CA SER A 193 4.60 -19.91 11.92
C SER A 193 4.70 -19.18 13.26
N GLU A 194 4.30 -19.79 14.35
CA GLU A 194 4.55 -19.26 15.70
C GLU A 194 6.03 -19.07 16.00
N THR A 195 6.88 -19.85 15.35
CA THR A 195 8.35 -19.72 15.38
C THR A 195 8.93 -19.05 14.14
N GLY A 196 8.10 -18.69 13.18
CA GLY A 196 8.45 -18.07 11.92
C GLY A 196 7.73 -16.75 11.69
N ALA A 197 7.07 -16.65 10.55
CA ALA A 197 6.34 -15.47 10.14
C ALA A 197 5.07 -15.83 9.36
N ALA A 198 4.14 -14.91 9.29
CA ALA A 198 2.93 -15.06 8.51
C ALA A 198 2.40 -13.71 8.04
N GLY A 199 1.50 -13.71 7.09
CA GLY A 199 0.85 -12.51 6.60
C GLY A 199 -0.11 -12.78 5.47
N VAL A 200 -0.42 -11.73 4.75
CA VAL A 200 -1.27 -11.76 3.56
C VAL A 200 -0.55 -11.13 2.37
N MET A 201 -0.97 -11.50 1.19
CA MET A 201 -0.52 -10.85 -0.03
C MET A 201 -1.65 -10.70 -1.04
N PHE A 202 -1.56 -9.65 -1.84
CA PHE A 202 -2.50 -9.35 -2.90
C PHE A 202 -1.76 -9.26 -4.23
N THR A 203 -2.37 -9.75 -5.30
CA THR A 203 -1.79 -9.67 -6.64
C THR A 203 -2.16 -8.39 -7.38
N LEU A 204 -2.49 -7.36 -6.63
CA LEU A 204 -2.64 -5.97 -7.07
C LEU A 204 -2.37 -5.04 -5.88
N ASP A 205 -2.19 -3.75 -6.15
CA ASP A 205 -2.20 -2.75 -5.09
C ASP A 205 -3.62 -2.53 -4.59
N THR A 206 -3.84 -2.75 -3.30
CA THR A 206 -5.17 -2.67 -2.67
C THR A 206 -5.74 -1.27 -2.59
N GLU A 207 -4.91 -0.24 -2.76
CA GLU A 207 -5.36 1.16 -2.71
C GLU A 207 -5.74 1.69 -4.10
N SER A 208 -4.87 1.49 -5.08
CA SER A 208 -5.04 2.02 -6.43
C SER A 208 -5.64 1.02 -7.43
N GLY A 209 -5.55 -0.28 -7.13
CA GLY A 209 -5.89 -1.33 -8.08
C GLY A 209 -4.82 -1.60 -9.13
N PHE A 210 -3.61 -1.04 -8.98
CA PHE A 210 -2.50 -1.28 -9.90
C PHE A 210 -2.17 -2.77 -10.02
N ARG A 211 -2.15 -3.28 -11.25
CA ARG A 211 -2.09 -4.72 -11.53
C ARG A 211 -0.69 -5.33 -11.60
N ASP A 212 0.34 -4.54 -11.84
CA ASP A 212 1.70 -5.03 -12.08
C ASP A 212 2.56 -5.09 -10.81
N ALA A 213 1.94 -5.08 -9.64
CA ALA A 213 2.61 -5.25 -8.36
C ALA A 213 1.93 -6.31 -7.49
N VAL A 214 2.73 -7.02 -6.69
CA VAL A 214 2.27 -7.86 -5.58
C VAL A 214 2.52 -7.10 -4.29
N PHE A 215 1.49 -6.97 -3.47
CA PHE A 215 1.57 -6.36 -2.14
C PHE A 215 1.63 -7.46 -1.08
N ILE A 216 2.67 -7.46 -0.23
CA ILE A 216 2.90 -8.47 0.80
C ILE A 216 2.98 -7.80 2.16
N THR A 217 2.27 -8.34 3.14
CA THR A 217 2.45 -8.01 4.55
C THR A 217 3.07 -9.18 5.29
N ALA A 218 3.89 -8.90 6.29
CA ALA A 218 4.56 -9.92 7.09
C ALA A 218 4.70 -9.48 8.55
N SER A 219 4.45 -10.41 9.47
CA SER A 219 4.74 -10.24 10.89
C SER A 219 5.16 -11.57 11.51
N TYR A 220 5.73 -11.53 12.71
CA TYR A 220 6.11 -12.73 13.42
C TYR A 220 4.89 -13.45 14.01
N GLY A 221 5.01 -14.76 14.19
CA GLY A 221 3.97 -15.58 14.80
C GLY A 221 2.86 -15.97 13.84
N LEU A 222 1.72 -16.36 14.40
CA LEU A 222 0.55 -16.80 13.66
C LEU A 222 -0.10 -15.63 12.90
N GLY A 223 -0.59 -15.90 11.70
CA GLY A 223 -1.13 -14.88 10.79
C GLY A 223 -2.40 -14.18 11.25
N GLU A 224 -3.09 -14.72 12.24
CA GLU A 224 -4.34 -14.14 12.75
C GLU A 224 -4.17 -12.71 13.27
N MET A 225 -3.02 -12.39 13.88
CA MET A 225 -2.71 -11.03 14.35
C MET A 225 -2.68 -10.01 13.21
N VAL A 226 -2.21 -10.41 12.03
CA VAL A 226 -2.23 -9.55 10.82
C VAL A 226 -3.65 -9.39 10.29
N VAL A 227 -4.38 -10.49 10.17
CA VAL A 227 -5.76 -10.48 9.64
C VAL A 227 -6.70 -9.68 10.54
N GLN A 228 -6.59 -9.81 11.85
CA GLN A 228 -7.39 -9.06 12.81
C GLN A 228 -6.97 -7.58 12.95
N GLY A 229 -5.84 -7.19 12.41
CA GLY A 229 -5.31 -5.84 12.57
C GLY A 229 -4.76 -5.53 13.96
N ALA A 230 -4.36 -6.56 14.69
CA ALA A 230 -3.80 -6.45 16.04
C ALA A 230 -2.31 -6.09 16.06
N VAL A 231 -1.66 -6.06 14.90
CA VAL A 231 -0.25 -5.76 14.73
C VAL A 231 -0.04 -4.87 13.51
N ASN A 232 1.01 -4.04 13.57
CA ASN A 232 1.47 -3.27 12.43
C ASN A 232 2.57 -4.06 11.71
N PRO A 233 2.27 -4.73 10.58
CA PRO A 233 3.20 -5.61 9.90
C PRO A 233 4.21 -4.85 9.06
N ASP A 234 5.26 -5.54 8.63
CA ASP A 234 6.07 -5.09 7.50
C ASP A 234 5.23 -5.11 6.22
N GLU A 235 5.51 -4.19 5.31
CA GLU A 235 4.83 -4.10 4.02
C GLU A 235 5.84 -4.05 2.88
N PHE A 236 5.54 -4.75 1.80
CA PHE A 236 6.41 -4.87 0.63
C PHE A 236 5.61 -4.77 -0.66
N TYR A 237 6.25 -4.17 -1.67
CA TYR A 237 5.76 -4.20 -3.05
C TYR A 237 6.78 -4.89 -3.95
N ILE A 238 6.34 -5.83 -4.75
CA ILE A 238 7.16 -6.57 -5.71
C ILE A 238 6.62 -6.34 -7.12
N SER A 239 7.49 -5.96 -8.06
CA SER A 239 7.13 -5.79 -9.47
C SER A 239 6.94 -7.14 -10.16
N LYS A 240 5.77 -7.36 -10.73
CA LYS A 240 5.50 -8.57 -11.53
C LYS A 240 6.35 -8.64 -12.81
N PRO A 241 6.46 -7.58 -13.64
CA PRO A 241 7.30 -7.62 -14.83
C PRO A 241 8.78 -7.91 -14.52
N LEU A 242 9.34 -7.30 -13.47
CA LEU A 242 10.74 -7.53 -13.08
C LEU A 242 10.94 -8.95 -12.55
N LEU A 243 9.98 -9.46 -11.79
CA LEU A 243 10.02 -10.83 -11.29
C LEU A 243 10.00 -11.85 -12.44
N ARG A 244 9.14 -11.67 -13.42
CA ARG A 244 9.07 -12.52 -14.62
C ARG A 244 10.36 -12.47 -15.44
N ALA A 245 11.03 -11.33 -15.47
CA ALA A 245 12.31 -11.13 -16.15
C ALA A 245 13.52 -11.67 -15.36
N GLY A 246 13.31 -12.20 -14.15
CA GLY A 246 14.40 -12.68 -13.30
C GLY A 246 15.31 -11.58 -12.75
N LYS A 247 14.79 -10.35 -12.69
CA LYS A 247 15.51 -9.18 -12.17
C LYS A 247 15.23 -8.97 -10.68
N HIS A 248 16.01 -8.12 -10.03
CA HIS A 248 15.68 -7.61 -8.71
C HIS A 248 14.33 -6.88 -8.80
N SER A 249 13.34 -7.34 -8.04
CA SER A 249 11.93 -6.99 -8.26
C SER A 249 11.26 -6.30 -7.07
N ILE A 250 11.98 -6.11 -5.96
CA ILE A 250 11.44 -5.47 -4.77
C ILE A 250 11.43 -3.96 -4.98
N LEU A 251 10.22 -3.40 -5.06
CA LEU A 251 10.03 -1.96 -5.25
C LEU A 251 10.04 -1.18 -3.95
N ARG A 252 9.63 -1.83 -2.83
CA ARG A 252 9.44 -1.11 -1.59
C ARG A 252 9.46 -2.03 -0.38
N ARG A 253 10.04 -1.53 0.72
CA ARG A 253 10.02 -2.16 2.04
C ARG A 253 9.65 -1.12 3.09
N ASN A 254 8.65 -1.40 3.90
CA ASN A 254 8.28 -0.59 5.06
C ASN A 254 8.35 -1.45 6.31
N LEU A 255 9.19 -1.06 7.26
CA LEU A 255 9.34 -1.79 8.52
C LEU A 255 8.15 -1.49 9.44
N GLY A 256 7.41 -2.53 9.82
CA GLY A 256 6.32 -2.43 10.80
C GLY A 256 6.83 -2.46 12.24
N SER A 257 6.02 -1.98 13.16
CA SER A 257 6.37 -1.98 14.59
C SER A 257 6.36 -3.39 15.21
N LYS A 258 5.52 -4.28 14.74
CA LYS A 258 5.44 -5.70 15.10
C LYS A 258 5.60 -5.96 16.62
N HIS A 259 4.85 -5.22 17.44
CA HIS A 259 5.01 -5.25 18.89
C HIS A 259 4.70 -6.60 19.53
N GLN A 260 3.73 -7.31 18.98
CA GLN A 260 3.21 -8.54 19.54
C GLN A 260 3.13 -9.63 18.48
N LYS A 261 3.16 -10.87 18.93
CA LYS A 261 2.94 -12.06 18.10
C LYS A 261 2.09 -13.09 18.84
N MET A 262 1.37 -13.89 18.08
CA MET A 262 0.61 -15.00 18.60
C MET A 262 1.42 -16.29 18.46
N ILE A 263 1.54 -17.04 19.53
CA ILE A 263 2.23 -18.31 19.58
C ILE A 263 1.32 -19.40 20.13
N TYR A 264 1.75 -20.65 20.08
CA TYR A 264 1.04 -21.78 20.67
C TYR A 264 1.01 -21.65 22.20
N GLY A 265 -0.18 -21.86 22.77
CA GLY A 265 -0.38 -22.02 24.21
C GLY A 265 -0.16 -23.48 24.65
N GLU A 266 -0.16 -23.68 25.96
CA GLU A 266 0.00 -25.03 26.56
C GLU A 266 -1.25 -25.89 26.39
N GLU A 267 -2.45 -25.29 26.42
CA GLU A 267 -3.71 -26.00 26.29
C GLU A 267 -4.01 -26.30 24.80
N ALA A 268 -4.67 -27.42 24.57
CA ALA A 268 -4.97 -27.91 23.21
C ALA A 268 -6.38 -27.60 22.71
N SER A 269 -7.21 -27.00 23.55
CA SER A 269 -8.62 -26.72 23.27
C SER A 269 -8.84 -25.31 22.71
N ALA A 270 -9.90 -25.19 21.91
CA ALA A 270 -10.30 -23.89 21.33
C ALA A 270 -10.45 -22.80 22.40
N GLY A 271 -9.97 -21.59 22.07
CA GLY A 271 -10.00 -20.43 22.94
C GLY A 271 -8.85 -20.32 23.96
N LYS A 272 -8.07 -21.38 24.15
CA LYS A 272 -6.93 -21.41 25.10
C LYS A 272 -5.63 -21.96 24.47
N SER A 273 -5.69 -22.32 23.22
CA SER A 273 -4.59 -22.99 22.51
C SER A 273 -3.53 -22.04 21.95
N VAL A 274 -3.79 -20.73 22.00
CA VAL A 274 -2.87 -19.70 21.56
C VAL A 274 -2.75 -18.59 22.60
N VAL A 275 -1.59 -17.95 22.63
CA VAL A 275 -1.31 -16.82 23.52
C VAL A 275 -0.59 -15.71 22.74
N VAL A 276 -0.83 -14.48 23.19
CA VAL A 276 -0.15 -13.30 22.63
C VAL A 276 1.02 -12.93 23.52
N VAL A 277 2.19 -12.74 22.93
CA VAL A 277 3.42 -12.35 23.61
C VAL A 277 4.07 -11.17 22.92
N ASP A 278 4.89 -10.42 23.65
CA ASP A 278 5.67 -9.32 23.08
C ASP A 278 6.81 -9.86 22.20
N VAL A 279 7.10 -9.10 21.13
CA VAL A 279 8.25 -9.38 20.26
C VAL A 279 9.48 -8.64 20.79
N GLU A 280 10.60 -9.33 20.85
CA GLU A 280 11.88 -8.74 21.26
C GLU A 280 12.26 -7.55 20.37
N LYS A 281 12.83 -6.49 20.98
CA LYS A 281 13.21 -5.28 20.26
C LYS A 281 14.13 -5.53 19.08
N ALA A 282 15.07 -6.45 19.20
CA ALA A 282 16.00 -6.81 18.14
C ALA A 282 15.27 -7.38 16.91
N ASP A 283 14.25 -8.21 17.13
CA ASP A 283 13.46 -8.80 16.05
C ASP A 283 12.52 -7.77 15.40
N ARG A 284 11.96 -6.85 16.18
CA ARG A 284 11.12 -5.76 15.66
C ARG A 284 11.89 -4.81 14.73
N GLN A 285 13.19 -4.70 14.92
CA GLN A 285 14.07 -3.86 14.10
C GLN A 285 14.56 -4.56 12.83
N GLN A 286 14.09 -5.76 12.55
CA GLN A 286 14.40 -6.53 11.36
C GLN A 286 13.13 -6.79 10.56
N PHE A 287 13.26 -6.93 9.25
CA PHE A 287 12.16 -7.42 8.42
C PHE A 287 11.91 -8.90 8.70
N ALA A 288 10.64 -9.27 8.78
CA ALA A 288 10.23 -10.66 9.02
C ALA A 288 10.54 -11.60 7.85
N LEU A 289 10.74 -11.04 6.66
CA LEU A 289 11.13 -11.76 5.44
C LEU A 289 12.38 -11.16 4.81
N ASN A 290 13.24 -12.01 4.26
CA ASN A 290 14.36 -11.57 3.43
C ASN A 290 13.96 -11.47 1.95
N ASP A 291 14.86 -10.98 1.11
CA ASP A 291 14.61 -10.73 -0.32
C ASP A 291 14.28 -12.02 -1.10
N LEU A 292 14.95 -13.13 -0.78
CA LEU A 292 14.68 -14.40 -1.45
C LEU A 292 13.30 -14.94 -1.10
N GLU A 293 12.89 -14.82 0.15
CA GLU A 293 11.57 -15.21 0.63
C GLU A 293 10.46 -14.36 0.00
N LEU A 294 10.68 -13.05 -0.14
CA LEU A 294 9.76 -12.16 -0.83
C LEU A 294 9.59 -12.52 -2.30
N GLN A 295 10.68 -12.84 -2.99
CA GLN A 295 10.61 -13.28 -4.39
C GLN A 295 9.90 -14.62 -4.53
N GLU A 296 10.14 -15.57 -3.63
CA GLU A 296 9.44 -16.86 -3.61
C GLU A 296 7.94 -16.69 -3.42
N LEU A 297 7.52 -15.90 -2.44
CA LEU A 297 6.11 -15.57 -2.21
C LEU A 297 5.46 -14.93 -3.43
N ALA A 298 6.12 -13.94 -4.01
CA ALA A 298 5.60 -13.26 -5.19
C ALA A 298 5.48 -14.20 -6.40
N LYS A 299 6.41 -15.12 -6.59
CA LYS A 299 6.31 -16.16 -7.63
C LYS A 299 5.11 -17.07 -7.42
N GLN A 300 4.87 -17.51 -6.19
CA GLN A 300 3.69 -18.31 -5.86
C GLN A 300 2.41 -17.52 -6.11
N ALA A 301 2.38 -16.24 -5.76
CA ALA A 301 1.24 -15.36 -6.03
C ALA A 301 0.93 -15.25 -7.54
N LEU A 302 1.94 -15.13 -8.39
CA LEU A 302 1.76 -15.10 -9.84
C LEU A 302 1.19 -16.40 -10.40
N ILE A 303 1.66 -17.54 -9.89
CA ILE A 303 1.16 -18.86 -10.28
C ILE A 303 -0.33 -18.99 -9.94
N ILE A 304 -0.71 -18.53 -8.75
CA ILE A 304 -2.10 -18.58 -8.28
C ILE A 304 -2.98 -17.62 -9.11
N GLU A 305 -2.53 -16.39 -9.33
CA GLU A 305 -3.25 -15.40 -10.15
C GLU A 305 -3.48 -15.91 -11.59
N GLU A 306 -2.45 -16.48 -12.19
CA GLU A 306 -2.55 -17.03 -13.55
C GLU A 306 -3.54 -18.21 -13.62
N HIS A 307 -3.52 -19.08 -12.63
CA HIS A 307 -4.46 -20.20 -12.55
C HIS A 307 -5.90 -19.76 -12.44
N TYR A 308 -6.21 -18.80 -11.59
CA TYR A 308 -7.58 -18.30 -11.37
C TYR A 308 -8.00 -17.22 -12.36
N GLN A 309 -7.09 -16.68 -13.16
CA GLN A 309 -7.34 -15.59 -14.12
C GLN A 309 -8.01 -14.37 -13.49
N ALA A 310 -7.65 -14.06 -12.26
CA ALA A 310 -8.19 -12.96 -11.48
C ALA A 310 -7.16 -12.48 -10.44
N PRO A 311 -7.21 -11.21 -10.03
CA PRO A 311 -6.45 -10.76 -8.87
C PRO A 311 -6.86 -11.53 -7.62
N MET A 312 -5.87 -11.85 -6.79
CA MET A 312 -6.04 -12.75 -5.66
C MET A 312 -5.69 -12.08 -4.33
N ASP A 313 -6.42 -12.48 -3.31
CA ASP A 313 -6.16 -12.25 -1.88
C ASP A 313 -5.68 -13.59 -1.29
N ILE A 314 -4.45 -13.61 -0.76
CA ILE A 314 -3.74 -14.83 -0.38
C ILE A 314 -3.21 -14.70 1.04
N GLU A 315 -3.48 -15.70 1.87
CA GLU A 315 -2.84 -15.84 3.18
C GLU A 315 -1.66 -16.82 3.06
N TRP A 316 -0.54 -16.47 3.67
CA TRP A 316 0.69 -17.27 3.65
C TRP A 316 1.27 -17.41 5.05
N ALA A 317 2.09 -18.45 5.25
CA ALA A 317 2.81 -18.68 6.48
C ALA A 317 4.18 -19.33 6.19
N LYS A 318 5.21 -18.87 6.91
CA LYS A 318 6.54 -19.42 6.90
C LYS A 318 6.73 -20.27 8.14
N ASP A 319 7.06 -21.52 7.95
CA ASP A 319 7.39 -22.47 9.02
C ASP A 319 8.77 -22.14 9.60
N GLY A 320 8.84 -21.91 10.90
CA GLY A 320 10.10 -21.59 11.57
C GLY A 320 11.04 -22.79 11.75
N ASP A 321 10.51 -24.01 11.65
CA ASP A 321 11.29 -25.23 11.86
C ASP A 321 11.98 -25.69 10.56
N ASP A 322 11.26 -25.70 9.43
CA ASP A 322 11.80 -26.12 8.13
C ASP A 322 12.17 -24.96 7.19
N GLY A 323 11.77 -23.73 7.52
CA GLY A 323 12.01 -22.53 6.73
C GLY A 323 11.18 -22.42 5.45
N LYS A 324 10.24 -23.34 5.19
CA LYS A 324 9.41 -23.32 3.99
C LYS A 324 8.24 -22.36 4.13
N ILE A 325 7.80 -21.84 2.99
CA ILE A 325 6.65 -20.97 2.88
C ILE A 325 5.48 -21.76 2.32
N TYR A 326 4.34 -21.61 2.98
CA TYR A 326 3.09 -22.28 2.62
C TYR A 326 2.00 -21.26 2.31
N ILE A 327 1.16 -21.58 1.36
CA ILE A 327 -0.09 -20.87 1.10
C ILE A 327 -1.17 -21.53 1.93
N VAL A 328 -1.84 -20.77 2.78
CA VAL A 328 -2.84 -21.30 3.72
C VAL A 328 -4.27 -20.95 3.34
N GLN A 329 -4.47 -19.96 2.47
CA GLN A 329 -5.75 -19.63 1.86
C GLN A 329 -5.52 -18.77 0.61
N ALA A 330 -6.40 -18.89 -0.38
CA ALA A 330 -6.48 -17.98 -1.53
C ALA A 330 -7.92 -17.78 -1.97
N ARG A 331 -8.27 -16.54 -2.32
CA ARG A 331 -9.57 -16.18 -2.87
C ARG A 331 -9.42 -15.04 -3.87
N PRO A 332 -10.35 -14.90 -4.86
CA PRO A 332 -10.36 -13.73 -5.72
C PRO A 332 -10.51 -12.43 -4.92
N GLU A 333 -9.73 -11.42 -5.29
CA GLU A 333 -9.89 -10.06 -4.77
C GLU A 333 -11.15 -9.43 -5.38
N THR A 334 -12.04 -8.85 -4.58
CA THR A 334 -13.36 -8.41 -5.02
C THR A 334 -13.63 -6.92 -4.90
N VAL A 335 -12.78 -6.18 -4.19
CA VAL A 335 -12.98 -4.74 -3.94
C VAL A 335 -12.47 -3.92 -5.11
N LYS A 336 -11.18 -3.89 -5.33
CA LYS A 336 -10.54 -3.08 -6.38
C LYS A 336 -10.68 -3.63 -7.78
N SER A 337 -10.80 -4.94 -7.91
CA SER A 337 -10.98 -5.57 -9.23
C SER A 337 -12.30 -5.22 -9.92
N ARG A 338 -13.30 -4.75 -9.17
CA ARG A 338 -14.65 -4.38 -9.66
C ARG A 338 -14.86 -2.89 -9.85
N GLU A 339 -13.92 -2.02 -9.43
CA GLU A 339 -14.07 -0.59 -9.62
C GLU A 339 -14.08 -0.19 -11.10
N ASN A 340 -15.01 0.69 -11.47
CA ASN A 340 -15.10 1.23 -12.83
C ASN A 340 -13.91 2.17 -13.10
N VAL A 341 -13.11 1.84 -14.07
CA VAL A 341 -11.91 2.59 -14.48
C VAL A 341 -12.25 3.89 -15.23
N GLY A 342 -13.50 4.13 -15.58
CA GLY A 342 -13.92 5.24 -16.48
C GLY A 342 -14.15 6.59 -15.80
N THR A 343 -14.20 6.67 -14.48
CA THR A 343 -14.42 7.91 -13.73
C THR A 343 -13.53 7.98 -12.51
N MET A 344 -12.84 9.08 -12.32
CA MET A 344 -11.94 9.30 -11.20
C MET A 344 -12.48 10.33 -10.22
N GLU A 345 -12.61 9.99 -8.94
CA GLU A 345 -12.86 10.93 -7.85
C GLU A 345 -11.56 11.35 -7.21
N ARG A 346 -11.40 12.63 -6.96
CA ARG A 346 -10.23 13.19 -6.30
C ARG A 346 -10.64 14.13 -5.18
N TYR A 347 -10.07 13.90 -4.01
CA TYR A 347 -10.25 14.73 -2.85
C TYR A 347 -9.06 15.68 -2.69
N LEU A 348 -9.32 16.96 -2.57
CA LEU A 348 -8.31 18.00 -2.41
C LEU A 348 -8.58 18.79 -1.14
N LEU A 349 -7.63 18.75 -0.21
CA LEU A 349 -7.66 19.58 0.97
C LEU A 349 -7.30 21.04 0.59
N LYS A 350 -8.18 22.00 0.87
CA LYS A 350 -7.96 23.40 0.48
C LYS A 350 -6.93 24.12 1.34
N GLN A 351 -6.77 23.68 2.59
CA GLN A 351 -5.78 24.22 3.52
C GLN A 351 -5.31 23.13 4.46
N LYS A 352 -4.06 23.16 4.88
CA LYS A 352 -3.52 22.27 5.90
C LYS A 352 -3.75 22.86 7.28
N GLY A 353 -4.09 21.99 8.24
CA GLY A 353 -4.26 22.33 9.63
C GLY A 353 -3.15 21.77 10.51
N THR A 354 -3.35 21.84 11.82
CA THR A 354 -2.46 21.19 12.80
C THR A 354 -2.67 19.68 12.78
N VAL A 355 -1.59 18.94 12.54
CA VAL A 355 -1.61 17.47 12.58
C VAL A 355 -1.65 16.99 14.03
N LEU A 356 -2.67 16.24 14.40
CA LEU A 356 -2.82 15.66 15.73
C LEU A 356 -2.16 14.27 15.82
N CYS A 357 -2.36 13.44 14.82
CA CYS A 357 -1.69 12.15 14.67
C CYS A 357 -1.70 11.70 13.21
N GLU A 358 -0.91 10.67 12.94
CA GLU A 358 -0.76 10.12 11.58
C GLU A 358 -0.68 8.60 11.61
N GLY A 359 -0.98 7.96 10.49
CA GLY A 359 -0.91 6.52 10.31
C GLY A 359 -0.98 6.14 8.84
N ARG A 360 -1.33 4.89 8.55
CA ARG A 360 -1.47 4.39 7.16
C ARG A 360 -2.83 4.76 6.62
N SER A 361 -2.86 5.45 5.49
CA SER A 361 -4.11 5.79 4.82
C SER A 361 -4.73 4.58 4.11
N ILE A 362 -6.05 4.49 4.23
CA ILE A 362 -6.88 3.51 3.54
C ILE A 362 -7.86 4.27 2.66
N GLY A 363 -7.77 4.03 1.36
CA GLY A 363 -8.47 4.84 0.37
C GLY A 363 -7.78 6.20 0.15
N GLN A 364 -8.49 7.11 -0.49
CA GLN A 364 -7.98 8.43 -0.90
C GLN A 364 -8.93 9.57 -0.55
N ARG A 365 -9.91 9.29 0.27
CA ARG A 365 -10.96 10.23 0.64
C ARG A 365 -10.57 11.07 1.85
N ILE A 366 -11.33 12.13 2.05
CA ILE A 366 -11.29 12.99 3.22
C ILE A 366 -12.65 12.95 3.89
N GLY A 367 -12.66 12.84 5.22
CA GLY A 367 -13.87 12.90 6.02
C GLY A 367 -13.66 13.77 7.26
N SER A 368 -14.69 14.53 7.65
CA SER A 368 -14.67 15.37 8.85
C SER A 368 -15.80 14.99 9.78
N GLY A 369 -15.58 15.09 11.08
CA GLY A 369 -16.57 14.81 12.08
C GLY A 369 -16.04 14.94 13.50
N ARG A 370 -16.89 14.59 14.46
CA ARG A 370 -16.53 14.57 15.88
C ARG A 370 -15.92 13.23 16.25
N VAL A 371 -14.84 13.27 16.96
CA VAL A 371 -14.19 12.08 17.51
C VAL A 371 -15.11 11.37 18.50
N ARG A 372 -15.28 10.07 18.30
CA ARG A 372 -15.89 9.17 19.28
C ARG A 372 -14.92 8.04 19.57
N ILE A 373 -14.37 8.06 20.77
CA ILE A 373 -13.45 7.02 21.25
C ILE A 373 -14.28 5.87 21.79
N VAL A 374 -14.16 4.72 21.16
CA VAL A 374 -14.91 3.49 21.49
C VAL A 374 -13.91 2.41 21.88
N THR A 375 -14.01 1.90 23.09
CA THR A 375 -13.11 0.88 23.64
C THR A 375 -13.70 -0.52 23.60
N SER A 376 -15.03 -0.63 23.48
CA SER A 376 -15.72 -1.91 23.38
C SER A 376 -16.99 -1.80 22.56
N ILE A 377 -17.46 -2.93 22.06
CA ILE A 377 -18.72 -3.04 21.31
C ILE A 377 -19.93 -2.49 22.09
N LYS A 378 -19.89 -2.53 23.41
CA LYS A 378 -20.97 -2.03 24.27
C LYS A 378 -21.13 -0.50 24.20
N GLU A 379 -20.14 0.20 23.70
CA GLU A 379 -20.12 1.66 23.59
C GLU A 379 -20.50 2.16 22.18
N MET A 380 -20.93 1.26 21.29
CA MET A 380 -21.24 1.59 19.89
C MET A 380 -22.32 2.68 19.74
N ASP A 381 -23.26 2.77 20.66
CA ASP A 381 -24.32 3.77 20.62
C ASP A 381 -23.80 5.22 20.75
N LYS A 382 -22.58 5.40 21.21
CA LYS A 382 -21.93 6.72 21.26
C LYS A 382 -21.69 7.30 19.87
N VAL A 383 -21.52 6.46 18.85
CA VAL A 383 -21.19 6.89 17.48
C VAL A 383 -22.47 7.20 16.74
N GLN A 384 -22.61 8.46 16.36
CA GLN A 384 -23.71 8.95 15.54
C GLN A 384 -23.28 9.07 14.07
N ALA A 385 -24.24 9.18 13.18
CA ALA A 385 -23.94 9.38 11.76
C ALA A 385 -23.07 10.64 11.54
N GLY A 386 -21.97 10.48 10.82
CA GLY A 386 -21.02 11.56 10.54
C GLY A 386 -19.92 11.75 11.60
N ASP A 387 -19.90 10.94 12.65
CA ASP A 387 -18.81 10.95 13.64
C ASP A 387 -17.56 10.24 13.10
N VAL A 388 -16.41 10.58 13.66
CA VAL A 388 -15.14 9.88 13.41
C VAL A 388 -14.93 8.81 14.49
N LEU A 389 -14.96 7.56 14.07
CA LEU A 389 -14.74 6.42 14.98
C LEU A 389 -13.25 6.29 15.27
N VAL A 390 -12.88 6.38 16.56
CA VAL A 390 -11.51 6.19 17.03
C VAL A 390 -11.46 5.02 18.01
N SER A 391 -10.61 4.05 17.74
CA SER A 391 -10.47 2.86 18.56
C SER A 391 -9.04 2.31 18.54
N ASP A 392 -8.74 1.44 19.48
CA ASP A 392 -7.47 0.70 19.46
C ASP A 392 -7.37 -0.23 18.24
N MET A 393 -8.40 -1.02 18.01
CA MET A 393 -8.61 -1.83 16.81
C MET A 393 -10.10 -2.10 16.64
N THR A 394 -10.50 -2.53 15.45
CA THR A 394 -11.86 -2.99 15.19
C THR A 394 -11.88 -4.48 14.89
N ASP A 395 -13.00 -5.10 15.15
CA ASP A 395 -13.29 -6.46 14.72
C ASP A 395 -14.60 -6.49 13.90
N PRO A 396 -14.95 -7.64 13.34
CA PRO A 396 -16.14 -7.75 12.50
C PRO A 396 -17.46 -7.30 13.14
N ASP A 397 -17.59 -7.37 14.44
CA ASP A 397 -18.82 -6.96 15.14
C ASP A 397 -19.04 -5.43 15.12
N TRP A 398 -18.03 -4.67 14.71
CA TRP A 398 -18.07 -3.21 14.64
C TRP A 398 -18.62 -2.67 13.31
N GLU A 399 -18.93 -3.51 12.34
CA GLU A 399 -19.39 -3.09 11.02
C GLU A 399 -20.61 -2.14 11.06
N PRO A 400 -21.64 -2.34 11.89
CA PRO A 400 -22.77 -1.41 11.98
C PRO A 400 -22.38 0.01 12.38
N VAL A 401 -21.36 0.15 13.24
CA VAL A 401 -20.83 1.45 13.66
C VAL A 401 -19.98 2.07 12.55
N MET A 402 -19.16 1.27 11.90
CA MET A 402 -18.29 1.71 10.82
C MET A 402 -19.09 2.28 9.63
N LYS A 403 -20.28 1.74 9.37
CA LYS A 403 -21.20 2.27 8.32
C LYS A 403 -21.68 3.68 8.59
N ARG A 404 -21.82 4.07 9.83
CA ARG A 404 -22.28 5.41 10.24
C ARG A 404 -21.17 6.45 10.27
N ALA A 405 -19.93 5.99 10.40
CA ALA A 405 -18.78 6.87 10.56
C ALA A 405 -18.45 7.66 9.30
N ALA A 406 -18.07 8.92 9.45
CA ALA A 406 -17.49 9.72 8.38
C ALA A 406 -16.03 9.33 8.09
N ALA A 407 -15.33 8.78 9.08
CA ALA A 407 -13.98 8.26 9.00
C ALA A 407 -13.68 7.29 10.15
N ILE A 408 -12.65 6.47 9.97
CA ILE A 408 -12.24 5.47 10.95
C ILE A 408 -10.76 5.67 11.26
N VAL A 409 -10.40 5.65 12.55
CA VAL A 409 -9.02 5.80 13.02
C VAL A 409 -8.70 4.71 14.03
N THR A 410 -7.62 3.95 13.80
CA THR A 410 -7.20 2.89 14.74
C THR A 410 -5.73 3.04 15.14
N ASN A 411 -5.42 2.65 16.38
CA ASN A 411 -4.04 2.61 16.86
C ASN A 411 -3.24 1.49 16.20
N ARG A 412 -3.87 0.35 15.97
CA ARG A 412 -3.25 -0.87 15.43
C ARG A 412 -3.81 -1.23 14.07
N GLY A 413 -3.05 -1.99 13.33
CA GLY A 413 -3.43 -2.55 12.06
C GLY A 413 -2.61 -2.03 10.88
N GLY A 414 -2.61 -2.79 9.80
CA GLY A 414 -2.04 -2.44 8.50
C GLY A 414 -3.14 -2.42 7.43
N ARG A 415 -2.75 -2.30 6.19
CA ARG A 415 -3.67 -2.19 5.03
C ARG A 415 -4.54 -3.41 4.80
N THR A 416 -4.24 -4.52 5.42
CA THR A 416 -4.95 -5.78 5.28
C THR A 416 -5.78 -6.16 6.49
N CYS A 417 -5.84 -5.28 7.51
CA CYS A 417 -6.65 -5.52 8.71
C CYS A 417 -8.14 -5.37 8.42
N HIS A 418 -8.96 -5.86 9.33
CA HIS A 418 -10.42 -5.78 9.23
C HIS A 418 -10.91 -4.34 9.01
N ALA A 419 -10.43 -3.37 9.80
CA ALA A 419 -10.80 -1.96 9.65
C ALA A 419 -10.52 -1.43 8.24
N ALA A 420 -9.36 -1.80 7.66
CA ALA A 420 -8.99 -1.41 6.30
C ALA A 420 -9.89 -2.03 5.23
N ILE A 421 -10.20 -3.31 5.35
CA ILE A 421 -11.06 -4.03 4.39
C ILE A 421 -12.46 -3.43 4.38
N ILE A 422 -13.06 -3.27 5.55
CA ILE A 422 -14.42 -2.72 5.67
C ILE A 422 -14.47 -1.26 5.23
N ALA A 423 -13.47 -0.45 5.57
CA ALA A 423 -13.40 0.93 5.12
C ALA A 423 -13.40 1.05 3.59
N ARG A 424 -12.67 0.17 2.89
CA ARG A 424 -12.68 0.11 1.42
C ARG A 424 -14.05 -0.29 0.87
N GLU A 425 -14.65 -1.31 1.43
CA GLU A 425 -15.98 -1.78 1.02
C GLU A 425 -17.06 -0.71 1.19
N LEU A 426 -16.99 0.04 2.29
CA LEU A 426 -17.92 1.12 2.58
C LEU A 426 -17.61 2.44 1.86
N GLY A 427 -16.40 2.57 1.29
CA GLY A 427 -15.93 3.81 0.72
C GLY A 427 -15.69 4.92 1.76
N VAL A 428 -15.34 4.56 2.99
CA VAL A 428 -15.10 5.47 4.11
C VAL A 428 -13.58 5.66 4.28
N PRO A 429 -13.06 6.88 4.43
CA PRO A 429 -11.64 7.06 4.69
C PRO A 429 -11.26 6.46 6.05
N ALA A 430 -10.14 5.76 6.10
CA ALA A 430 -9.61 5.23 7.34
C ALA A 430 -8.11 5.45 7.46
N ILE A 431 -7.65 5.66 8.70
CA ILE A 431 -6.23 5.72 9.03
C ILE A 431 -5.97 4.68 10.11
N VAL A 432 -5.11 3.72 9.79
CA VAL A 432 -4.77 2.61 10.69
C VAL A 432 -3.32 2.70 11.14
N GLY A 433 -2.98 2.01 12.23
CA GLY A 433 -1.61 1.99 12.73
C GLY A 433 -1.09 3.31 13.29
N CYS A 434 -1.98 4.15 13.85
CA CYS A 434 -1.59 5.45 14.42
C CYS A 434 -0.78 5.32 15.73
N GLY A 435 -0.86 4.20 16.41
CA GLY A 435 -0.15 3.94 17.66
C GLY A 435 -0.81 4.53 18.90
N ASN A 436 -1.15 5.81 18.89
CA ASN A 436 -1.61 6.56 20.05
C ASN A 436 -2.85 7.44 19.82
N ALA A 437 -3.62 7.19 18.77
CA ALA A 437 -4.79 8.03 18.44
C ALA A 437 -5.79 8.13 19.57
N THR A 438 -6.06 7.04 20.30
CA THR A 438 -6.96 7.01 21.45
C THR A 438 -6.46 7.85 22.64
N GLU A 439 -5.18 8.16 22.70
CA GLU A 439 -4.56 8.97 23.75
C GLU A 439 -4.47 10.45 23.37
N VAL A 440 -4.11 10.76 22.12
CA VAL A 440 -3.89 12.14 21.65
C VAL A 440 -5.17 12.83 21.19
N LEU A 441 -6.18 12.08 20.72
CA LEU A 441 -7.47 12.64 20.34
C LEU A 441 -8.40 12.69 21.55
N THR A 442 -9.23 13.72 21.61
CA THR A 442 -10.18 13.94 22.68
C THR A 442 -11.60 13.60 22.19
N ASP A 443 -12.36 12.86 22.97
CA ASP A 443 -13.74 12.53 22.64
C ASP A 443 -14.57 13.82 22.44
N GLY A 444 -15.33 13.89 21.36
CA GLY A 444 -16.11 15.08 20.97
C GLY A 444 -15.34 16.18 20.23
N GLN A 445 -14.02 16.05 20.06
CA GLN A 445 -13.20 16.98 19.29
C GLN A 445 -13.55 16.91 17.79
N GLU A 446 -13.64 18.05 17.14
CA GLU A 446 -13.78 18.07 15.68
C GLU A 446 -12.43 17.85 15.00
N VAL A 447 -12.41 16.95 14.03
CA VAL A 447 -11.20 16.60 13.27
C VAL A 447 -11.52 16.39 11.79
N THR A 448 -10.49 16.50 10.97
CA THR A 448 -10.52 16.12 9.55
C THR A 448 -9.53 14.99 9.33
N VAL A 449 -10.02 13.88 8.78
CA VAL A 449 -9.24 12.69 8.47
C VAL A 449 -8.94 12.70 6.98
N SER A 450 -7.67 12.89 6.61
CA SER A 450 -7.24 12.96 5.22
C SER A 450 -6.44 11.74 4.82
N CYS A 451 -6.96 11.01 3.84
CA CYS A 451 -6.26 9.93 3.14
C CYS A 451 -5.80 10.38 1.73
N ALA A 452 -5.93 11.66 1.40
CA ALA A 452 -5.66 12.19 0.07
C ALA A 452 -4.20 12.58 -0.20
N GLU A 453 -3.30 12.39 0.77
CA GLU A 453 -1.92 12.87 0.72
C GLU A 453 -0.87 11.76 0.55
N GLY A 454 -1.30 10.56 0.18
CA GLY A 454 -0.45 9.41 -0.06
C GLY A 454 -0.66 8.26 0.94
N ASP A 455 0.36 7.47 1.16
CA ASP A 455 0.33 6.32 2.06
C ASP A 455 0.21 6.71 3.54
N THR A 456 0.65 7.91 3.89
CA THR A 456 0.46 8.46 5.23
C THR A 456 -0.85 9.24 5.28
N GLY A 457 -1.74 8.82 6.17
CA GLY A 457 -2.96 9.55 6.49
C GLY A 457 -2.74 10.49 7.66
N PHE A 458 -3.40 11.63 7.65
CA PHE A 458 -3.28 12.67 8.66
C PHE A 458 -4.62 12.97 9.32
N ILE A 459 -4.62 13.08 10.62
CA ILE A 459 -5.75 13.59 11.39
C ILE A 459 -5.43 15.03 11.78
N TYR A 460 -6.18 15.98 11.21
CA TYR A 460 -6.05 17.41 11.44
C TYR A 460 -7.05 17.90 12.47
N GLU A 461 -6.65 18.88 13.26
CA GLU A 461 -7.54 19.60 14.18
C GLU A 461 -8.58 20.40 13.40
N GLY A 462 -9.83 20.34 13.82
CA GLY A 462 -10.94 21.09 13.27
C GLY A 462 -11.54 20.50 11.99
N SER A 463 -12.58 21.15 11.51
CA SER A 463 -13.21 20.82 10.23
C SER A 463 -12.59 21.67 9.13
N LEU A 464 -11.79 21.03 8.28
CA LEU A 464 -11.09 21.69 7.17
C LEU A 464 -11.90 21.56 5.88
N ASP A 465 -11.89 22.60 5.07
CA ASP A 465 -12.55 22.59 3.75
C ASP A 465 -11.77 21.71 2.76
N PHE A 466 -12.50 20.91 2.02
CA PHE A 466 -11.96 20.12 0.93
C PHE A 466 -12.93 20.08 -0.26
N GLU A 467 -12.40 19.77 -1.42
CA GLU A 467 -13.13 19.68 -2.68
C GLU A 467 -13.09 18.23 -3.21
N VAL A 468 -14.19 17.79 -3.81
CA VAL A 468 -14.27 16.50 -4.50
C VAL A 468 -14.43 16.77 -6.00
N GLN A 469 -13.44 16.36 -6.79
CA GLN A 469 -13.45 16.46 -8.25
C GLN A 469 -13.79 15.11 -8.86
N LYS A 470 -14.72 15.10 -9.85
CA LYS A 470 -15.11 13.91 -10.62
C LYS A 470 -14.77 14.14 -12.08
N ASN A 471 -13.91 13.28 -12.64
CA ASN A 471 -13.43 13.38 -14.00
C ASN A 471 -13.63 12.07 -14.76
N SER A 472 -14.10 12.18 -16.01
CA SER A 472 -14.16 11.02 -16.93
C SER A 472 -12.85 10.94 -17.71
N ILE A 473 -12.27 9.73 -17.80
CA ILE A 473 -10.97 9.45 -18.41
C ILE A 473 -11.01 8.43 -19.55
N GLU A 474 -12.19 8.12 -20.06
CA GLU A 474 -12.38 7.04 -21.05
C GLU A 474 -11.70 7.30 -22.40
N SER A 475 -11.59 8.56 -22.81
CA SER A 475 -10.87 8.90 -24.04
C SER A 475 -10.30 10.33 -23.96
N MET A 476 -9.00 10.45 -24.25
CA MET A 476 -8.31 11.73 -24.24
C MET A 476 -8.03 12.22 -25.66
N PRO A 477 -8.31 13.49 -25.97
CA PRO A 477 -8.01 14.05 -27.29
C PRO A 477 -6.49 14.10 -27.54
N LYS A 478 -6.09 13.97 -28.79
CA LYS A 478 -4.67 14.06 -29.19
C LYS A 478 -4.20 15.51 -29.24
N LEU A 479 -3.05 15.76 -28.64
CA LEU A 479 -2.35 17.04 -28.66
C LEU A 479 -1.05 16.93 -29.46
N PRO A 480 -0.52 18.06 -30.01
CA PRO A 480 0.72 18.06 -30.79
C PRO A 480 1.99 17.93 -29.93
N PHE A 481 1.87 17.85 -28.61
CA PHE A 481 2.94 17.70 -27.66
C PHE A 481 2.50 16.76 -26.54
N LYS A 482 3.42 16.37 -25.67
CA LYS A 482 3.17 15.40 -24.59
C LYS A 482 2.79 16.10 -23.32
N ILE A 483 1.79 15.59 -22.65
CA ILE A 483 1.45 15.94 -21.27
C ILE A 483 2.03 14.90 -20.33
N MET A 484 2.96 15.37 -19.51
CA MET A 484 3.63 14.57 -18.49
C MET A 484 3.21 15.04 -17.10
N MET A 485 3.68 14.36 -16.08
CA MET A 485 3.31 14.68 -14.69
C MET A 485 4.55 15.03 -13.86
N ASN A 486 4.33 15.93 -12.89
CA ASN A 486 5.25 16.13 -11.77
C ASN A 486 4.84 15.20 -10.64
N VAL A 487 5.71 14.29 -10.24
CA VAL A 487 5.47 13.34 -9.17
C VAL A 487 6.64 13.39 -8.18
N GLY A 488 6.38 13.86 -6.98
CA GLY A 488 7.39 13.91 -5.91
C GLY A 488 7.30 12.71 -4.96
N ASN A 489 6.10 12.25 -4.70
CA ASN A 489 5.82 11.22 -3.71
C ASN A 489 5.65 9.83 -4.38
N PRO A 490 6.59 8.89 -4.18
CA PRO A 490 6.44 7.53 -4.72
C PRO A 490 5.21 6.78 -4.22
N ASP A 491 4.68 7.13 -3.04
CA ASP A 491 3.46 6.54 -2.48
C ASP A 491 2.23 6.78 -3.38
N ARG A 492 2.26 7.83 -4.19
CA ARG A 492 1.18 8.17 -5.12
C ARG A 492 1.42 7.67 -6.54
N ALA A 493 2.53 6.96 -6.78
CA ALA A 493 2.91 6.54 -8.12
C ALA A 493 1.86 5.68 -8.81
N PHE A 494 1.34 4.68 -8.13
CA PHE A 494 0.34 3.76 -8.69
C PHE A 494 -0.99 4.45 -8.99
N ASP A 495 -1.41 5.39 -8.15
CA ASP A 495 -2.59 6.21 -8.39
C ASP A 495 -2.41 7.13 -9.58
N PHE A 496 -1.33 7.88 -9.58
CA PHE A 496 -1.07 8.88 -10.60
C PHE A 496 -0.84 8.26 -11.97
N ALA A 497 -0.30 7.04 -12.02
CA ALA A 497 -0.16 6.29 -13.26
C ALA A 497 -1.49 6.01 -13.98
N GLN A 498 -2.61 6.00 -13.25
CA GLN A 498 -3.95 5.83 -13.82
C GLN A 498 -4.51 7.11 -14.46
N ILE A 499 -3.99 8.28 -14.10
CA ILE A 499 -4.33 9.53 -14.76
C ILE A 499 -3.73 9.51 -16.16
N PRO A 500 -4.44 9.90 -17.23
CA PRO A 500 -3.88 10.00 -18.56
C PRO A 500 -2.60 10.82 -18.58
N ASN A 501 -1.51 10.24 -19.09
CA ASN A 501 -0.20 10.87 -19.11
C ASN A 501 0.73 10.19 -20.10
N GLU A 502 1.84 10.86 -20.41
CA GLU A 502 2.89 10.34 -21.27
C GLU A 502 4.24 10.24 -20.55
N GLY A 503 4.22 10.11 -19.24
CA GLY A 503 5.38 9.91 -18.38
C GLY A 503 5.52 10.93 -17.25
N ILE A 504 6.62 10.88 -16.55
CA ILE A 504 6.99 11.81 -15.47
C ILE A 504 8.06 12.76 -16.01
N GLY A 505 7.73 14.03 -16.09
CA GLY A 505 8.67 15.08 -16.52
C GLY A 505 9.55 15.58 -15.38
N LEU A 506 9.10 15.42 -14.14
CA LEU A 506 9.87 15.75 -12.95
C LEU A 506 9.54 14.82 -11.79
N ALA A 507 10.48 13.99 -11.41
CA ALA A 507 10.50 13.27 -10.14
C ALA A 507 11.60 13.86 -9.24
N ARG A 508 11.21 14.29 -8.04
CA ARG A 508 12.12 14.96 -7.09
C ARG A 508 12.62 13.98 -6.04
N LEU A 509 13.94 13.83 -5.93
CA LEU A 509 14.55 13.01 -4.87
C LEU A 509 14.37 13.58 -3.48
N GLU A 510 14.16 14.89 -3.36
CA GLU A 510 13.99 15.57 -2.07
C GLU A 510 12.84 14.98 -1.26
N PHE A 511 11.76 14.57 -1.90
CA PHE A 511 10.66 13.93 -1.19
C PHE A 511 11.09 12.61 -0.53
N ILE A 512 11.81 11.78 -1.29
CA ILE A 512 12.33 10.50 -0.78
C ILE A 512 13.31 10.75 0.36
N ILE A 513 14.25 11.68 0.19
CA ILE A 513 15.27 12.00 1.19
C ILE A 513 14.64 12.57 2.45
N ASN A 514 13.66 13.46 2.32
CA ASN A 514 13.03 14.10 3.47
C ASN A 514 12.08 13.17 4.23
N ARG A 515 11.22 12.45 3.51
CA ARG A 515 10.16 11.64 4.10
C ARG A 515 10.58 10.20 4.40
N MET A 516 11.19 9.53 3.43
CA MET A 516 11.52 8.11 3.57
C MET A 516 12.84 7.89 4.29
N ILE A 517 13.79 8.78 4.14
CA ILE A 517 15.13 8.70 4.75
C ILE A 517 15.20 9.53 6.03
N GLY A 518 15.01 10.83 5.95
CA GLY A 518 14.97 11.75 7.09
C GLY A 518 16.33 12.05 7.73
N VAL A 519 17.42 11.53 7.17
CA VAL A 519 18.78 11.66 7.71
C VAL A 519 19.70 12.29 6.67
N HIS A 520 20.56 13.23 7.10
CA HIS A 520 21.58 13.81 6.23
C HIS A 520 22.58 12.73 5.79
N PRO A 521 22.91 12.62 4.50
CA PRO A 521 23.80 11.55 4.02
C PRO A 521 25.19 11.55 4.65
N LYS A 522 25.73 12.73 5.01
CA LYS A 522 27.00 12.82 5.75
C LYS A 522 26.93 12.16 7.14
N ALA A 523 25.79 12.25 7.82
CA ALA A 523 25.58 11.59 9.09
C ALA A 523 25.64 10.07 8.97
N LEU A 524 25.14 9.52 7.86
CA LEU A 524 25.20 8.09 7.55
C LEU A 524 26.63 7.63 7.24
N LEU A 525 27.36 8.42 6.47
CA LEU A 525 28.76 8.15 6.11
C LEU A 525 29.72 8.27 7.30
N ASN A 526 29.39 9.10 8.30
CA ASN A 526 30.21 9.37 9.48
C ASN A 526 29.53 8.91 10.78
N ILE A 527 28.83 7.81 10.75
CA ILE A 527 28.02 7.32 11.88
C ILE A 527 28.82 7.20 13.19
N ASP A 528 30.07 6.76 13.12
CA ASP A 528 30.93 6.57 14.29
C ASP A 528 31.41 7.88 14.94
N SER A 529 31.35 8.97 14.20
CA SER A 529 31.78 10.32 14.66
C SER A 529 30.64 11.17 15.20
N LEU A 530 29.40 10.67 15.14
CA LEU A 530 28.22 11.42 15.57
C LEU A 530 28.14 11.54 17.11
N PRO A 531 27.55 12.64 17.62
CA PRO A 531 27.14 12.73 19.01
C PRO A 531 26.22 11.57 19.38
N ARG A 532 26.25 11.12 20.62
CA ARG A 532 25.54 9.94 21.10
C ARG A 532 24.04 9.95 20.76
N GLU A 533 23.37 11.07 21.01
CA GLU A 533 21.91 11.19 20.75
C GLU A 533 21.60 11.16 19.25
N THR A 534 22.39 11.87 18.45
CA THR A 534 22.24 11.86 16.98
C THR A 534 22.50 10.47 16.42
N ARG A 535 23.54 9.79 16.89
CA ARG A 535 23.84 8.42 16.47
C ARG A 535 22.70 7.47 16.82
N ALA A 536 22.13 7.56 18.00
CA ALA A 536 20.98 6.75 18.41
C ALA A 536 19.76 6.99 17.52
N ALA A 537 19.47 8.25 17.18
CA ALA A 537 18.38 8.61 16.27
C ALA A 537 18.59 8.06 14.86
N VAL A 538 19.80 8.13 14.33
CA VAL A 538 20.15 7.56 13.01
C VAL A 538 20.00 6.05 13.02
N LEU A 539 20.53 5.36 14.03
CA LEU A 539 20.43 3.90 14.12
C LEU A 539 18.97 3.42 14.24
N ALA A 540 18.14 4.14 14.97
CA ALA A 540 16.71 3.84 15.07
C ALA A 540 16.00 4.01 13.71
N ARG A 541 16.33 5.08 12.98
CA ARG A 541 15.72 5.38 11.67
C ARG A 541 16.13 4.40 10.59
N THR A 542 17.34 3.86 10.64
CA THR A 542 17.92 2.98 9.62
C THR A 542 17.73 1.48 9.91
N ALA A 543 16.93 1.13 10.93
CA ALA A 543 16.65 -0.24 11.29
C ALA A 543 16.13 -1.07 10.11
N GLY A 544 16.48 -2.34 10.07
CA GLY A 544 16.06 -3.30 9.04
C GLY A 544 17.00 -3.41 7.84
N TYR A 545 17.94 -2.50 7.67
CA TYR A 545 18.93 -2.51 6.57
C TYR A 545 20.32 -2.89 7.11
N SER A 546 21.18 -3.40 6.23
CA SER A 546 22.49 -3.94 6.62
C SER A 546 23.41 -2.90 7.27
N THR A 547 23.39 -1.68 6.75
CA THR A 547 24.13 -0.52 7.28
C THR A 547 23.31 0.76 7.09
N PRO A 548 23.62 1.83 7.83
CA PRO A 548 22.99 3.13 7.62
C PRO A 548 23.17 3.67 6.19
N VAL A 549 24.32 3.46 5.58
CA VAL A 549 24.58 3.86 4.18
C VAL A 549 23.71 3.06 3.21
N GLU A 550 23.61 1.75 3.41
CA GLU A 550 22.72 0.89 2.59
C GLU A 550 21.26 1.30 2.73
N PHE A 551 20.83 1.70 3.90
CA PHE A 551 19.48 2.27 4.09
C PHE A 551 19.25 3.47 3.17
N TYR A 552 20.17 4.39 3.08
CA TYR A 552 20.06 5.58 2.21
C TYR A 552 19.94 5.17 0.74
N VAL A 553 20.87 4.35 0.28
CA VAL A 553 20.89 3.86 -1.12
C VAL A 553 19.63 3.05 -1.45
N GLU A 554 19.27 2.10 -0.60
CA GLU A 554 18.09 1.24 -0.82
C GLU A 554 16.78 2.05 -0.81
N LYS A 555 16.62 3.03 0.05
CA LYS A 555 15.43 3.90 0.06
C LYS A 555 15.32 4.75 -1.21
N LEU A 556 16.42 5.25 -1.73
CA LEU A 556 16.44 5.92 -3.04
C LEU A 556 16.06 4.94 -4.16
N VAL A 557 16.63 3.74 -4.16
CA VAL A 557 16.29 2.69 -5.13
C VAL A 557 14.79 2.38 -5.08
N GLU A 558 14.25 2.17 -3.89
CA GLU A 558 12.83 1.84 -3.68
C GLU A 558 11.92 2.96 -4.24
N GLY A 559 12.19 4.21 -3.90
CA GLY A 559 11.39 5.33 -4.39
C GLY A 559 11.46 5.50 -5.91
N ILE A 560 12.66 5.48 -6.48
CA ILE A 560 12.88 5.63 -7.92
C ILE A 560 12.30 4.44 -8.69
N ALA A 561 12.54 3.22 -8.23
CA ALA A 561 12.03 2.00 -8.87
C ALA A 561 10.51 1.94 -8.85
N THR A 562 9.87 2.39 -7.80
CA THR A 562 8.40 2.47 -7.71
C THR A 562 7.84 3.41 -8.77
N LEU A 563 8.44 4.59 -8.95
CA LEU A 563 8.05 5.53 -10.01
C LEU A 563 8.26 4.92 -11.41
N ALA A 564 9.41 4.32 -11.64
CA ALA A 564 9.73 3.70 -12.92
C ALA A 564 8.80 2.55 -13.29
N ALA A 565 8.48 1.69 -12.33
CA ALA A 565 7.58 0.56 -12.51
C ALA A 565 6.13 0.98 -12.72
N ALA A 566 5.66 1.99 -11.99
CA ALA A 566 4.29 2.51 -12.13
C ALA A 566 4.05 3.15 -13.51
N PHE A 567 5.07 3.76 -14.08
CA PHE A 567 5.04 4.42 -15.40
C PHE A 567 5.85 3.63 -16.44
N ALA A 568 5.76 2.30 -16.37
CA ALA A 568 6.46 1.43 -17.32
C ALA A 568 6.22 1.83 -18.78
N ASP A 569 7.27 1.70 -19.62
CA ASP A 569 7.30 2.09 -21.03
C ASP A 569 7.14 3.59 -21.31
N LYS A 570 7.06 4.41 -20.26
CA LYS A 570 7.03 5.87 -20.37
C LYS A 570 8.28 6.47 -19.73
N PRO A 571 8.79 7.59 -20.25
CA PRO A 571 9.96 8.22 -19.65
C PRO A 571 9.68 8.74 -18.25
N VAL A 572 10.62 8.53 -17.35
CA VAL A 572 10.61 9.05 -15.98
C VAL A 572 11.90 9.84 -15.78
N ILE A 573 11.79 11.15 -15.70
CA ILE A 573 12.93 12.05 -15.52
C ILE A 573 13.12 12.32 -14.04
N VAL A 574 14.19 11.77 -13.46
CA VAL A 574 14.54 11.91 -12.05
C VAL A 574 15.54 13.03 -11.86
N ARG A 575 15.13 14.08 -11.17
CA ARG A 575 16.03 15.15 -10.78
C ARG A 575 16.86 14.74 -9.57
N MET A 576 18.18 14.84 -9.69
CA MET A 576 19.09 14.65 -8.57
C MET A 576 18.79 15.69 -7.49
N SER A 577 19.22 15.44 -6.25
CA SER A 577 18.83 16.25 -5.08
C SER A 577 19.16 17.73 -5.26
N ASP A 578 18.21 18.59 -4.93
CA ASP A 578 18.32 20.05 -5.01
C ASP A 578 17.89 20.74 -3.71
N PHE A 579 18.26 20.17 -2.58
CA PHE A 579 18.10 20.86 -1.31
C PHE A 579 19.08 22.03 -1.18
N LYS A 580 18.58 23.11 -0.63
CA LYS A 580 19.40 24.21 -0.15
C LYS A 580 20.04 23.83 1.20
N SER A 581 21.07 24.55 1.62
CA SER A 581 21.77 24.26 2.87
C SER A 581 20.85 24.31 4.10
N ASN A 582 19.90 25.24 4.16
CA ASN A 582 18.92 25.30 5.25
C ASN A 582 17.94 24.08 5.24
N GLU A 583 17.61 23.55 4.08
CA GLU A 583 16.76 22.36 3.96
C GLU A 583 17.52 21.09 4.36
N TYR A 584 18.75 20.91 3.91
CA TYR A 584 19.61 19.81 4.38
C TYR A 584 19.88 19.86 5.88
N ALA A 585 20.02 21.07 6.45
CA ALA A 585 20.23 21.24 7.88
C ALA A 585 19.09 20.73 8.75
N ASN A 586 17.86 20.65 8.20
CA ASN A 586 16.68 20.13 8.90
C ASN A 586 16.63 18.60 8.98
N LEU A 587 17.44 17.89 8.21
CA LEU A 587 17.57 16.45 8.32
C LEU A 587 18.33 16.06 9.58
N ILE A 588 18.12 14.86 10.09
CA ILE A 588 18.83 14.34 11.27
C ILE A 588 20.34 14.43 11.01
N GLY A 589 21.08 15.10 11.91
CA GLY A 589 22.51 15.35 11.79
C GLY A 589 22.92 16.47 10.81
N GLY A 590 21.95 17.07 10.10
CA GLY A 590 22.22 18.07 9.05
C GLY A 590 22.94 19.30 9.53
N LYS A 591 22.63 19.81 10.72
CA LYS A 591 23.27 20.98 11.31
C LYS A 591 24.77 20.82 11.56
N LEU A 592 25.25 19.59 11.66
CA LEU A 592 26.67 19.28 11.84
C LEU A 592 27.50 19.51 10.56
N TYR A 593 26.88 19.48 9.40
CA TYR A 593 27.53 19.41 8.10
C TYR A 593 27.20 20.58 7.17
N GLU A 594 26.08 21.27 7.40
CA GLU A 594 25.63 22.33 6.53
C GLU A 594 26.08 23.71 7.01
N PRO A 595 26.57 24.55 6.08
CA PRO A 595 26.91 25.94 6.42
C PRO A 595 25.65 26.77 6.61
N GLU A 596 25.74 27.80 7.42
CA GLU A 596 24.78 28.90 7.46
C GLU A 596 25.07 29.86 6.31
N GLU A 597 24.09 30.08 5.46
CA GLU A 597 24.20 30.99 4.32
C GLU A 597 23.17 32.12 4.43
N GLU A 598 23.57 33.35 4.08
CA GLU A 598 22.64 34.49 4.05
C GLU A 598 21.52 34.32 3.02
N ASN A 599 21.84 33.72 1.87
CA ASN A 599 20.89 33.44 0.82
C ASN A 599 21.08 32.03 0.27
N PRO A 600 20.49 31.01 0.92
CA PRO A 600 20.62 29.62 0.49
C PRO A 600 20.10 29.37 -0.94
N MET A 601 19.15 30.17 -1.43
CA MET A 601 18.60 30.07 -2.77
C MET A 601 19.69 30.29 -3.84
N LEU A 602 20.64 31.16 -3.60
CA LEU A 602 21.75 31.48 -4.49
C LEU A 602 23.08 30.83 -4.07
N GLY A 603 23.04 30.00 -3.04
CA GLY A 603 24.22 29.44 -2.38
C GLY A 603 24.61 28.05 -2.86
N PHE A 604 24.96 27.21 -1.90
CA PHE A 604 25.47 25.86 -2.10
C PHE A 604 24.35 24.86 -2.40
N ARG A 605 23.98 24.74 -3.66
CA ARG A 605 22.90 23.87 -4.13
C ARG A 605 23.17 23.33 -5.55
N GLY A 606 22.47 22.24 -5.90
CA GLY A 606 22.51 21.64 -7.23
C GLY A 606 23.89 21.17 -7.67
N ALA A 607 24.25 21.43 -8.91
CA ALA A 607 25.46 20.96 -9.54
C ALA A 607 26.74 21.38 -8.78
N SER A 608 26.79 22.58 -8.21
CA SER A 608 27.93 23.05 -7.42
C SER A 608 28.21 22.17 -6.20
N ARG A 609 27.18 21.63 -5.61
CA ARG A 609 27.25 20.72 -4.48
C ARG A 609 27.87 19.38 -4.87
N TYR A 610 27.47 18.84 -6.01
CA TYR A 610 27.91 17.51 -6.46
C TYR A 610 29.41 17.44 -6.74
N VAL A 611 29.96 18.49 -7.33
CA VAL A 611 31.38 18.55 -7.68
C VAL A 611 32.26 19.01 -6.52
N SER A 612 31.66 19.45 -5.43
CA SER A 612 32.39 19.91 -4.23
C SER A 612 32.91 18.71 -3.43
N GLU A 613 34.12 18.81 -2.91
CA GLU A 613 34.69 17.83 -1.97
C GLU A 613 33.82 17.63 -0.72
N ASN A 614 33.05 18.63 -0.33
CA ASN A 614 32.19 18.60 0.86
C ASN A 614 30.91 17.76 0.66
N PHE A 615 30.54 17.41 -0.58
CA PHE A 615 29.30 16.69 -0.84
C PHE A 615 29.43 15.57 -1.89
N ARG A 616 30.59 15.46 -2.56
CA ARG A 616 30.81 14.47 -3.63
C ARG A 616 30.49 13.05 -3.20
N ASP A 617 30.90 12.64 -2.01
CA ASP A 617 30.62 11.31 -1.44
C ASP A 617 29.14 11.06 -1.24
N CYS A 618 28.35 12.07 -0.91
CA CYS A 618 26.89 11.99 -0.82
C CYS A 618 26.25 11.85 -2.20
N PHE A 619 26.73 12.61 -3.17
CA PHE A 619 26.27 12.51 -4.56
C PHE A 619 26.54 11.12 -5.16
N GLU A 620 27.69 10.52 -4.84
CA GLU A 620 28.01 9.16 -5.23
C GLU A 620 26.97 8.13 -4.75
N LEU A 621 26.34 8.35 -3.61
CA LEU A 621 25.25 7.51 -3.13
C LEU A 621 23.99 7.61 -4.02
N GLU A 622 23.66 8.80 -4.46
CA GLU A 622 22.56 9.01 -5.41
C GLU A 622 22.85 8.33 -6.75
N CYS A 623 24.07 8.46 -7.25
CA CYS A 623 24.51 7.78 -8.48
C CYS A 623 24.43 6.27 -8.37
N ARG A 624 24.85 5.73 -7.23
CA ARG A 624 24.80 4.30 -6.94
C ARG A 624 23.37 3.78 -6.95
N ALA A 625 22.43 4.52 -6.38
CA ALA A 625 21.01 4.18 -6.42
C ALA A 625 20.44 4.17 -7.84
N LEU A 626 20.69 5.21 -8.62
CA LEU A 626 20.24 5.30 -10.02
C LEU A 626 20.83 4.21 -10.90
N LYS A 627 22.10 3.89 -10.72
CA LYS A 627 22.76 2.80 -11.44
C LYS A 627 22.11 1.46 -11.12
N LYS A 628 21.83 1.19 -9.85
CA LYS A 628 21.15 -0.04 -9.43
C LYS A 628 19.77 -0.17 -10.08
N VAL A 629 18.98 0.88 -10.10
CA VAL A 629 17.65 0.88 -10.70
C VAL A 629 17.73 0.62 -12.23
N ARG A 630 18.64 1.29 -12.91
CA ARG A 630 18.77 1.14 -14.37
C ARG A 630 19.41 -0.17 -14.80
N ASP A 631 20.52 -0.54 -14.17
CA ASP A 631 21.36 -1.67 -14.63
C ASP A 631 20.95 -3.00 -13.99
N GLU A 632 20.79 -3.05 -12.66
CA GLU A 632 20.44 -4.30 -11.97
C GLU A 632 18.95 -4.63 -12.09
N MET A 633 18.07 -3.63 -11.94
CA MET A 633 16.63 -3.83 -12.07
C MET A 633 16.16 -3.74 -13.53
N GLY A 634 16.95 -3.16 -14.41
CA GLY A 634 16.62 -3.03 -15.83
C GLY A 634 15.51 -1.99 -16.11
N LEU A 635 15.27 -1.05 -15.22
CA LEU A 635 14.29 0.02 -15.41
C LEU A 635 14.92 1.18 -16.21
N THR A 636 15.10 0.97 -17.49
CA THR A 636 15.80 1.89 -18.40
C THR A 636 14.97 3.07 -18.87
N ASN A 637 13.70 3.16 -18.48
CA ASN A 637 12.86 4.34 -18.69
C ASN A 637 13.24 5.53 -17.79
N ILE A 638 14.11 5.32 -16.81
CA ILE A 638 14.68 6.38 -15.97
C ILE A 638 15.68 7.20 -16.79
N GLN A 639 15.48 8.52 -16.78
CA GLN A 639 16.41 9.53 -17.24
C GLN A 639 16.86 10.39 -16.05
N ILE A 640 18.03 10.98 -16.14
CA ILE A 640 18.61 11.79 -15.08
C ILE A 640 18.48 13.27 -15.41
N MET A 641 18.08 14.10 -14.44
CA MET A 641 18.07 15.55 -14.57
C MET A 641 19.03 16.19 -13.55
N ILE A 642 19.86 17.09 -14.01
CA ILE A 642 20.79 17.84 -13.17
C ILE A 642 20.23 19.21 -12.89
N PRO A 643 20.01 19.58 -11.59
CA PRO A 643 19.47 20.87 -11.23
C PRO A 643 20.56 21.93 -11.08
N PHE A 644 20.19 23.18 -11.29
CA PHE A 644 20.93 24.37 -10.94
C PHE A 644 22.39 24.40 -11.41
N VAL A 645 22.54 24.27 -12.73
CA VAL A 645 23.86 24.30 -13.41
C VAL A 645 24.18 25.74 -13.82
N ARG A 646 25.13 26.36 -13.17
CA ARG A 646 25.44 27.79 -13.35
C ARG A 646 26.26 28.08 -14.60
N THR A 647 27.28 27.27 -14.86
CA THR A 647 28.25 27.50 -15.95
C THR A 647 28.43 26.28 -16.82
N VAL A 648 28.90 26.50 -18.05
CA VAL A 648 29.22 25.40 -18.97
C VAL A 648 30.34 24.51 -18.43
N ALA A 649 31.33 25.10 -17.74
CA ALA A 649 32.39 24.34 -17.09
C ALA A 649 31.85 23.41 -16.00
N GLU A 650 30.91 23.89 -15.21
CA GLU A 650 30.22 23.07 -14.17
C GLU A 650 29.41 21.93 -14.81
N ALA A 651 28.72 22.21 -15.91
CA ALA A 651 28.01 21.21 -16.70
C ALA A 651 28.94 20.07 -17.12
N LYS A 652 30.08 20.40 -17.70
CA LYS A 652 31.11 19.43 -18.10
C LYS A 652 31.57 18.56 -16.94
N ARG A 653 31.86 19.18 -15.79
CA ARG A 653 32.35 18.48 -14.60
C ARG A 653 31.32 17.53 -14.02
N VAL A 654 30.04 17.90 -13.99
CA VAL A 654 28.96 17.03 -13.51
C VAL A 654 28.79 15.82 -14.44
N ILE A 655 28.81 16.01 -15.73
CA ILE A 655 28.71 14.91 -16.70
C ILE A 655 29.90 13.94 -16.58
N GLU A 656 31.11 14.47 -16.40
CA GLU A 656 32.30 13.65 -16.14
C GLU A 656 32.16 12.85 -14.83
N LEU A 657 31.66 13.49 -13.77
CA LEU A 657 31.42 12.84 -12.48
C LEU A 657 30.39 11.73 -12.56
N LEU A 658 29.29 11.93 -13.29
CA LEU A 658 28.29 10.87 -13.56
C LEU A 658 28.95 9.68 -14.26
N GLY A 659 29.75 9.93 -15.28
CA GLY A 659 30.47 8.89 -16.02
C GLY A 659 31.42 8.07 -15.13
N LEU A 660 32.13 8.74 -14.20
CA LEU A 660 32.98 8.08 -13.22
C LEU A 660 32.21 7.18 -12.25
N ASN A 661 30.95 7.50 -12.01
CA ASN A 661 30.06 6.69 -11.17
C ASN A 661 29.25 5.65 -11.98
N GLY A 662 29.62 5.39 -13.22
CA GLY A 662 28.97 4.39 -14.06
C GLY A 662 27.67 4.85 -14.73
N LEU A 663 27.36 6.13 -14.72
CA LEU A 663 26.20 6.76 -15.35
C LEU A 663 26.66 7.59 -16.58
N LYS A 664 27.19 6.90 -17.57
CA LYS A 664 27.68 7.53 -18.78
C LYS A 664 26.53 7.81 -19.74
N ARG A 665 26.43 9.09 -20.14
CA ARG A 665 25.45 9.55 -21.11
C ARG A 665 25.52 8.74 -22.41
N GLY A 666 24.39 8.22 -22.88
CA GLY A 666 24.25 7.39 -24.04
C GLY A 666 24.43 5.89 -23.82
N GLU A 667 25.06 5.45 -22.74
CA GLU A 667 25.16 4.01 -22.42
C GLU A 667 23.81 3.46 -21.96
N ASN A 668 23.39 2.31 -22.49
CA ASN A 668 22.09 1.69 -22.23
C ASN A 668 20.90 2.66 -22.42
N GLY A 669 21.02 3.58 -23.36
CA GLY A 669 20.00 4.57 -23.63
C GLY A 669 19.85 5.67 -22.58
N LEU A 670 20.82 5.82 -21.68
CA LEU A 670 20.77 6.87 -20.65
C LEU A 670 20.80 8.26 -21.27
N LYS A 671 19.75 9.02 -21.00
CA LYS A 671 19.68 10.46 -21.28
C LYS A 671 19.91 11.26 -20.01
N VAL A 672 20.70 12.31 -20.12
CA VAL A 672 20.96 13.26 -19.05
C VAL A 672 20.41 14.61 -19.48
N ILE A 673 19.42 15.09 -18.77
CA ILE A 673 18.69 16.32 -19.02
C ILE A 673 19.19 17.39 -18.05
N MET A 674 19.34 18.63 -18.53
CA MET A 674 19.61 19.76 -17.65
C MET A 674 18.33 20.47 -17.27
N MET A 675 18.14 20.79 -15.99
CA MET A 675 17.13 21.73 -15.59
C MET A 675 17.54 23.15 -16.01
N CYS A 676 16.82 23.69 -16.98
CA CYS A 676 17.06 25.04 -17.49
C CYS A 676 16.31 26.05 -16.58
N GLU A 677 17.02 26.61 -15.62
CA GLU A 677 16.40 27.41 -14.56
C GLU A 677 17.19 28.66 -14.17
N LEU A 678 18.36 28.87 -14.79
CA LEU A 678 19.09 30.13 -14.68
C LEU A 678 19.09 30.84 -16.02
N PRO A 679 19.09 32.19 -16.02
CA PRO A 679 19.20 32.94 -17.27
C PRO A 679 20.41 32.56 -18.14
N THR A 680 21.52 32.18 -17.52
CA THR A 680 22.72 31.68 -18.23
C THR A 680 22.45 30.46 -19.09
N ASN A 681 21.53 29.59 -18.62
CA ASN A 681 21.19 28.37 -19.35
C ASN A 681 20.50 28.65 -20.69
N ALA A 682 19.64 29.65 -20.74
CA ALA A 682 18.98 30.11 -21.95
C ALA A 682 19.92 30.91 -22.86
N LEU A 683 20.75 31.79 -22.28
CA LEU A 683 21.69 32.61 -23.02
C LEU A 683 22.79 31.81 -23.72
N LEU A 684 23.28 30.75 -23.08
CA LEU A 684 24.32 29.86 -23.62
C LEU A 684 23.78 28.46 -23.92
N ALA A 685 22.53 28.39 -24.32
CA ALA A 685 21.82 27.11 -24.48
C ALA A 685 22.57 26.14 -25.43
N GLU A 686 23.09 26.59 -26.53
CA GLU A 686 23.83 25.73 -27.50
C GLU A 686 25.07 25.11 -26.86
N GLN A 687 25.78 25.84 -26.02
CA GLN A 687 27.00 25.34 -25.33
C GLN A 687 26.62 24.31 -24.23
N PHE A 688 25.55 24.56 -23.47
CA PHE A 688 25.08 23.58 -22.50
C PHE A 688 24.59 22.29 -23.19
N LEU A 689 23.95 22.39 -24.34
CA LEU A 689 23.46 21.24 -25.10
C LEU A 689 24.57 20.32 -25.63
N GLU A 690 25.83 20.76 -25.68
CA GLU A 690 26.94 19.86 -25.94
C GLU A 690 27.11 18.78 -24.87
N HIS A 691 26.70 19.07 -23.65
CA HIS A 691 26.87 18.21 -22.47
C HIS A 691 25.59 17.49 -22.05
N PHE A 692 24.43 17.93 -22.51
CA PHE A 692 23.12 17.36 -22.16
C PHE A 692 22.32 16.89 -23.38
N ASP A 693 21.42 15.97 -23.15
CA ASP A 693 20.51 15.42 -24.18
C ASP A 693 19.23 16.25 -24.35
N GLY A 694 19.08 17.32 -23.59
CA GLY A 694 17.94 18.20 -23.65
C GLY A 694 17.79 19.04 -22.40
N PHE A 695 16.75 19.86 -22.38
CA PHE A 695 16.38 20.71 -21.26
C PHE A 695 15.00 20.35 -20.72
N SER A 696 14.87 20.44 -19.41
CA SER A 696 13.59 20.60 -18.74
C SER A 696 13.58 21.97 -18.06
N ILE A 697 12.68 22.83 -18.47
CA ILE A 697 12.66 24.22 -17.99
C ILE A 697 12.04 24.27 -16.60
N GLY A 698 12.81 24.72 -15.63
CA GLY A 698 12.36 25.02 -14.26
C GLY A 698 11.91 26.48 -14.17
N SER A 699 10.71 26.76 -14.62
CA SER A 699 10.21 28.12 -14.77
C SER A 699 10.08 28.88 -13.44
N ASN A 700 9.95 28.21 -12.31
CA ASN A 700 9.88 28.85 -11.01
C ASN A 700 11.18 29.61 -10.68
N ASP A 701 12.33 28.91 -10.69
CA ASP A 701 13.62 29.52 -10.42
C ASP A 701 14.04 30.47 -11.55
N LEU A 702 13.75 30.12 -12.80
CA LEU A 702 14.05 30.96 -13.95
C LEU A 702 13.34 32.33 -13.82
N THR A 703 12.07 32.35 -13.49
CA THR A 703 11.30 33.57 -13.26
C THR A 703 11.84 34.40 -12.11
N GLN A 704 12.11 33.73 -10.98
CA GLN A 704 12.68 34.37 -9.79
C GLN A 704 14.00 35.06 -10.09
N LEU A 705 14.90 34.39 -10.80
CA LEU A 705 16.24 34.92 -11.14
C LEU A 705 16.18 35.96 -12.25
N THR A 706 15.27 35.81 -13.21
CA THR A 706 15.09 36.79 -14.29
C THR A 706 14.54 38.09 -13.78
N LEU A 707 13.52 38.07 -12.93
CA LEU A 707 12.90 39.24 -12.36
C LEU A 707 13.63 39.78 -11.11
N GLY A 708 14.61 39.04 -10.58
CA GLY A 708 15.37 39.44 -9.41
C GLY A 708 14.53 39.56 -8.15
N LEU A 709 13.60 38.64 -7.93
CA LEU A 709 12.70 38.67 -6.78
C LEU A 709 12.69 37.32 -6.06
N ASP A 710 12.38 37.35 -4.78
CA ASP A 710 12.13 36.17 -3.96
C ASP A 710 10.61 35.86 -3.96
N ARG A 711 10.21 34.74 -4.57
CA ARG A 711 8.82 34.29 -4.65
C ARG A 711 8.18 34.01 -3.31
N ASP A 712 8.99 33.72 -2.28
CA ASP A 712 8.54 33.42 -0.92
C ASP A 712 8.41 34.69 -0.06
N SER A 713 8.84 35.83 -0.57
CA SER A 713 8.69 37.11 0.12
C SER A 713 7.27 37.62 0.04
N GLY A 714 6.59 37.72 1.17
CA GLY A 714 5.22 38.25 1.26
C GLY A 714 5.04 39.68 0.73
N ILE A 715 6.13 40.42 0.58
CA ILE A 715 6.12 41.82 0.10
C ILE A 715 6.14 41.90 -1.43
N VAL A 716 6.99 41.12 -2.09
CA VAL A 716 7.23 41.19 -3.53
C VAL A 716 6.72 39.99 -4.33
N SER A 717 6.25 38.95 -3.69
CA SER A 717 5.77 37.73 -4.35
C SER A 717 4.65 37.98 -5.37
N HIS A 718 3.88 39.04 -5.20
CA HIS A 718 2.84 39.43 -6.14
C HIS A 718 3.37 39.88 -7.51
N LEU A 719 4.67 40.18 -7.62
CA LEU A 719 5.35 40.53 -8.88
C LEU A 719 5.80 39.26 -9.65
N PHE A 720 5.72 38.12 -9.03
CA PHE A 720 6.09 36.84 -9.62
C PHE A 720 5.04 36.43 -10.65
N ASP A 721 5.42 36.43 -11.93
CA ASP A 721 4.56 35.96 -13.02
C ASP A 721 5.46 35.28 -14.08
N GLU A 722 5.28 34.01 -14.26
CA GLU A 722 5.99 33.19 -15.26
C GLU A 722 5.62 33.56 -16.71
N ARG A 723 4.57 34.38 -16.90
CA ARG A 723 4.15 34.91 -18.20
C ARG A 723 4.78 36.26 -18.54
N ASP A 724 5.63 36.78 -17.69
CA ASP A 724 6.33 38.05 -17.96
C ASP A 724 7.09 37.99 -19.29
N PRO A 725 7.06 39.06 -20.11
CA PRO A 725 7.73 39.07 -21.41
C PRO A 725 9.25 38.73 -21.34
N ALA A 726 9.94 39.12 -20.28
CA ALA A 726 11.35 38.79 -20.09
C ALA A 726 11.56 37.28 -19.86
N VAL A 727 10.68 36.65 -19.09
CA VAL A 727 10.71 35.21 -18.88
C VAL A 727 10.37 34.47 -20.17
N LYS A 728 9.33 34.90 -20.90
CA LYS A 728 8.96 34.32 -22.20
C LYS A 728 10.09 34.44 -23.23
N ALA A 729 10.85 35.51 -23.21
CA ALA A 729 12.03 35.64 -24.10
C ALA A 729 13.07 34.55 -23.82
N LEU A 730 13.39 34.29 -22.57
CA LEU A 730 14.32 33.21 -22.17
C LEU A 730 13.74 31.81 -22.47
N LEU A 731 12.46 31.59 -22.23
CA LEU A 731 11.77 30.35 -22.60
C LEU A 731 11.88 30.08 -24.11
N SER A 732 11.61 31.08 -24.93
CA SER A 732 11.75 30.99 -26.39
C SER A 732 13.16 30.64 -26.82
N MET A 733 14.16 31.26 -26.25
CA MET A 733 15.58 30.98 -26.55
C MET A 733 15.94 29.53 -26.25
N ALA A 734 15.55 29.03 -25.10
CA ALA A 734 15.80 27.64 -24.69
C ALA A 734 15.09 26.63 -25.59
N ILE A 735 13.81 26.82 -25.87
CA ILE A 735 13.01 25.95 -26.74
C ILE A 735 13.61 25.92 -28.15
N HIS A 736 13.93 27.07 -28.71
CA HIS A 736 14.48 27.18 -30.06
C HIS A 736 15.86 26.51 -30.19
N ALA A 737 16.74 26.68 -29.22
CA ALA A 737 18.05 26.06 -29.19
C ALA A 737 17.96 24.51 -29.15
N CYS A 738 17.08 23.97 -28.30
CA CYS A 738 16.86 22.51 -28.23
C CYS A 738 16.29 21.96 -29.53
N ARG A 739 15.33 22.62 -30.13
CA ARG A 739 14.74 22.20 -31.42
C ARG A 739 15.75 22.23 -32.55
N LYS A 740 16.58 23.26 -32.62
CA LYS A 740 17.67 23.38 -33.60
C LYS A 740 18.68 22.25 -33.45
N ALA A 741 19.01 21.88 -32.22
CA ALA A 741 19.90 20.76 -31.92
C ALA A 741 19.28 19.36 -32.10
N GLY A 742 17.98 19.26 -32.33
CA GLY A 742 17.24 18.00 -32.37
C GLY A 742 17.18 17.30 -31.04
N LYS A 743 17.20 18.06 -29.94
CA LYS A 743 17.22 17.54 -28.59
C LYS A 743 15.90 17.84 -27.85
N TYR A 744 15.63 17.10 -26.78
CA TYR A 744 14.43 17.23 -25.96
C TYR A 744 14.31 18.61 -25.32
N VAL A 745 13.11 19.15 -25.29
CA VAL A 745 12.75 20.30 -24.48
C VAL A 745 11.36 20.12 -23.86
N GLY A 746 11.31 20.17 -22.55
CA GLY A 746 10.08 20.16 -21.77
C GLY A 746 10.09 21.27 -20.73
N ILE A 747 8.97 21.47 -20.07
CA ILE A 747 8.83 22.37 -18.94
C ILE A 747 8.23 21.62 -17.76
N CYS A 748 8.75 21.84 -16.56
CA CYS A 748 8.28 21.19 -15.33
C CYS A 748 7.99 22.16 -14.20
N GLY A 749 8.08 23.45 -14.42
CA GLY A 749 7.72 24.48 -13.45
C GLY A 749 6.21 24.55 -13.21
N GLN A 750 5.83 25.37 -12.23
CA GLN A 750 4.42 25.52 -11.80
C GLN A 750 3.56 26.29 -12.80
N GLY A 751 4.16 27.12 -13.65
CA GLY A 751 3.45 28.03 -14.55
C GLY A 751 2.37 27.38 -15.41
N PRO A 752 2.65 26.33 -16.17
CA PRO A 752 1.62 25.67 -16.98
C PRO A 752 0.46 25.05 -16.19
N SER A 753 0.72 24.62 -14.95
CA SER A 753 -0.33 24.13 -14.05
C SER A 753 -1.24 25.24 -13.55
N ASP A 754 -0.68 26.41 -13.27
CA ASP A 754 -1.42 27.57 -12.75
C ASP A 754 -2.08 28.38 -13.88
N HIS A 755 -1.47 28.40 -15.07
CA HIS A 755 -1.85 29.23 -16.20
C HIS A 755 -1.98 28.41 -17.49
N PRO A 756 -3.18 27.91 -17.83
CA PRO A 756 -3.40 27.18 -19.07
C PRO A 756 -3.06 27.96 -20.35
N ASP A 757 -3.17 29.29 -20.31
CA ASP A 757 -2.75 30.18 -21.41
C ASP A 757 -1.24 30.13 -21.66
N LEU A 758 -0.43 29.96 -20.62
CA LEU A 758 1.00 29.73 -20.76
C LEU A 758 1.27 28.36 -21.40
N ALA A 759 0.56 27.32 -21.03
CA ALA A 759 0.67 25.99 -21.65
C ALA A 759 0.36 26.07 -23.15
N LYS A 760 -0.68 26.81 -23.55
CA LYS A 760 -1.02 27.07 -24.96
C LYS A 760 0.10 27.79 -25.70
N TRP A 761 0.66 28.84 -25.11
CA TRP A 761 1.78 29.58 -25.70
C TRP A 761 3.01 28.70 -25.90
N LEU A 762 3.36 27.84 -24.92
CA LEU A 762 4.45 26.89 -25.01
C LEU A 762 4.22 25.87 -26.14
N MET A 763 3.00 25.39 -26.31
CA MET A 763 2.63 24.51 -27.42
C MET A 763 2.87 25.19 -28.77
N GLU A 764 2.50 26.46 -28.91
CA GLU A 764 2.72 27.27 -30.12
C GLU A 764 4.21 27.51 -30.40
N GLN A 765 5.05 27.61 -29.34
CA GLN A 765 6.51 27.68 -29.47
C GLN A 765 7.16 26.35 -29.90
N GLY A 766 6.41 25.26 -29.92
CA GLY A 766 6.87 23.95 -30.32
C GLY A 766 7.63 23.19 -29.22
N ILE A 767 7.29 23.41 -27.96
CA ILE A 767 7.83 22.59 -26.86
C ILE A 767 7.40 21.11 -27.03
N GLU A 768 8.25 20.18 -26.62
CA GLU A 768 7.99 18.76 -26.82
C GLU A 768 7.07 18.19 -25.74
N SER A 769 7.20 18.67 -24.48
CA SER A 769 6.35 18.24 -23.38
C SER A 769 6.07 19.34 -22.38
N VAL A 770 4.92 19.22 -21.72
CA VAL A 770 4.54 20.04 -20.58
C VAL A 770 4.25 19.10 -19.42
N SER A 771 4.97 19.27 -18.32
CA SER A 771 4.79 18.46 -17.11
C SER A 771 3.94 19.23 -16.11
N LEU A 772 2.84 18.63 -15.69
CA LEU A 772 1.82 19.24 -14.86
C LEU A 772 1.71 18.55 -13.50
N ASN A 773 1.25 19.29 -12.51
CA ASN A 773 0.79 18.67 -11.27
C ASN A 773 -0.43 17.80 -11.58
N SER A 774 -0.57 16.69 -10.87
CA SER A 774 -1.61 15.70 -11.11
C SER A 774 -3.04 16.28 -11.14
N ASP A 775 -3.30 17.33 -10.36
CA ASP A 775 -4.60 17.99 -10.24
C ASP A 775 -4.96 18.88 -11.46
N SER A 776 -3.98 19.31 -12.21
CA SER A 776 -4.20 20.16 -13.37
C SER A 776 -4.10 19.43 -14.72
N VAL A 777 -3.76 18.16 -14.72
CA VAL A 777 -3.57 17.37 -15.97
C VAL A 777 -4.82 17.35 -16.83
N LEU A 778 -5.94 16.92 -16.29
CA LEU A 778 -7.18 16.77 -17.07
C LEU A 778 -7.73 18.09 -17.56
N ASP A 779 -7.84 19.08 -16.68
CA ASP A 779 -8.38 20.40 -17.03
C ASP A 779 -7.53 21.09 -18.08
N THR A 780 -6.21 21.05 -17.96
CA THR A 780 -5.29 21.63 -18.94
C THR A 780 -5.36 20.89 -20.27
N TRP A 781 -5.44 19.57 -20.24
CA TRP A 781 -5.55 18.77 -21.44
C TRP A 781 -6.82 19.08 -22.25
N PHE A 782 -7.97 19.15 -21.60
CA PHE A 782 -9.23 19.53 -22.25
C PHE A 782 -9.22 20.97 -22.76
N PHE A 783 -8.71 21.91 -21.98
CA PHE A 783 -8.55 23.29 -22.41
C PHE A 783 -7.73 23.40 -23.71
N LEU A 784 -6.59 22.75 -23.80
CA LEU A 784 -5.73 22.77 -24.98
C LEU A 784 -6.35 22.08 -26.19
N SER A 785 -7.17 21.06 -26.00
CA SER A 785 -7.87 20.39 -27.09
C SER A 785 -9.00 21.23 -27.67
N GLU A 786 -9.73 21.98 -26.85
CA GLU A 786 -10.78 22.91 -27.30
C GLU A 786 -10.21 24.09 -28.08
N GLU A 787 -9.07 24.62 -27.67
CA GLU A 787 -8.37 25.67 -28.36
C GLU A 787 -7.85 25.26 -29.74
N LYS A 788 -7.45 24.00 -29.89
CA LYS A 788 -7.05 23.42 -31.18
C LYS A 788 -8.21 23.36 -32.15
N THR A 789 -9.41 22.94 -31.70
CA THR A 789 -10.60 22.86 -32.55
C THR A 789 -11.11 24.22 -33.02
N LYS A 790 -10.75 25.33 -32.38
CA LYS A 790 -11.08 26.70 -32.83
C LYS A 790 -10.11 27.24 -33.88
N GLN A 791 -8.95 26.62 -34.05
CA GLN A 791 -7.92 27.02 -35.04
C GLN A 791 -7.99 26.22 -36.34
N ASP A 792 -8.53 24.99 -36.32
CA ASP A 792 -8.83 24.14 -37.47
C ASP A 792 -10.27 24.48 -37.99
#